data_17fe4049df6aa671f20fd7cbdcfa3738
#
_entry.id   17fe4049df6aa671f20fd7cbdcfa3738
#
_cell.length_a   1.000
_cell.length_b   1.000
_cell.length_c   1.000
_cell.angle_alpha   90.00
_cell.angle_beta   90.00
_cell.angle_gamma   90.00
#
_symmetry.space_group_name_H-M   'P 1'
#
loop_
_entity.id
_entity.type
_entity.pdbx_description
1 polymer ?
#
loop_
_entity_poly.entity_id
_entity_poly.type
_entity_poly.pdbx_seq_one_letter_code
_entity_poly.pdbx_strand_id
1 'polypeptide(L)'
;YSLDTPSYKFLARIDWNINENNKLNIRFSKSHDKDSSNPSSSTTPFKDTVIYPGGKSDGVTISGGKSQSGRTANSGLYFESSRYYQEKNFTSLAAEWNSKWGILNNVLRGTYSYQDEPRTYLGGVFPTVDILKDGAYYMGFGPDPFTQGNLRQVKTFVVTDEASWAMGIQNFTAGVQYESNEAVNGFGAASAGYYVYDSPEAFMAGGAPVAYGVTFPMDGSDQFKAKMKYNQFSAYIQDQVNFSDRFRLTGGLRFELPIYPELKNNYNNAFAAIKFKQNDGSLQSYATDQLPDAPLTVSPRVGFNWDVFGNHKLVLRGGTGYFIGRLPFVWLVSAVGNSGCGQYTYFYNNITDKTLYTMKHFHADRDGQVKELTDQGLSASCETAAAPSAPTIIDKDLKMNATWKSSLAIDVKLPYDIDFSLEGIYSREFNPAIVVNKGYCYEGGKTIELAPGDTRRYYSLSASGNKDNEYQNAYMITNAGHKAYYYSITASLAKKFAFGLNLSASYTYSKARSYSDGVGDQVNSAYYNNRYSVNGNNEMELGYGTYVAPNRLLISASYKKDYAKHFGSEVGLIYEGMNIGYADGYSCTRYSYNLGTNVVNDYGSNALMYVPESREALNDWKFMDVTNSKTGEVTYTADAQRDDFWNYINQDSYLKNRKGQYAERGGAVMPWHHQLDFKFNQNFYLNVGGQKNTLQFGVDIKNLANLLNSSWGLYKSVKNTAALKWSAEKKDKKTGVVTPAHFNFQKDGKNVLSKTYTNLTSFNSTYSIQFSIRYIFN
;
A
#
# COMPACT_ATOMS: atom_id res chain seq x y z
N TYR A 1 -28.90 4.86 -2.20
CA TYR A 1 -28.14 5.97 -2.76
C TYR A 1 -27.67 5.65 -4.17
N SER A 2 -27.35 6.73 -4.97
CA SER A 2 -26.56 6.57 -6.18
C SER A 2 -25.07 6.46 -5.82
N LEU A 3 -24.37 5.50 -6.44
CA LEU A 3 -22.93 5.29 -6.29
C LEU A 3 -22.21 5.72 -7.56
N ASP A 4 -22.54 6.89 -8.07
CA ASP A 4 -21.97 7.40 -9.31
C ASP A 4 -20.46 7.59 -9.17
N THR A 5 -19.72 7.06 -10.14
CA THR A 5 -18.27 7.17 -10.26
C THR A 5 -17.93 7.83 -11.59
N PRO A 6 -18.21 9.13 -11.75
CA PRO A 6 -17.95 9.83 -13.01
C PRO A 6 -16.45 9.85 -13.32
N SER A 7 -16.12 9.56 -14.57
CA SER A 7 -14.75 9.58 -15.09
C SER A 7 -14.73 10.22 -16.47
N TYR A 8 -13.83 11.18 -16.69
CA TYR A 8 -13.58 11.70 -18.02
C TYR A 8 -12.09 11.96 -18.24
N LYS A 9 -11.68 11.76 -19.48
CA LYS A 9 -10.29 11.93 -19.92
C LYS A 9 -10.25 12.74 -21.19
N PHE A 10 -9.36 13.72 -21.20
CA PHE A 10 -9.13 14.58 -22.36
C PHE A 10 -7.66 14.53 -22.74
N LEU A 11 -7.37 14.38 -24.03
CA LEU A 11 -6.04 14.43 -24.60
C LEU A 11 -6.06 15.30 -25.86
N ALA A 12 -5.13 16.26 -25.92
CA ALA A 12 -4.84 17.03 -27.12
C ALA A 12 -3.36 16.94 -27.45
N ARG A 13 -3.03 16.81 -28.71
CA ARG A 13 -1.65 16.82 -29.21
C ARG A 13 -1.56 17.65 -30.49
N ILE A 14 -0.52 18.45 -30.57
CA ILE A 14 -0.16 19.24 -31.75
C ILE A 14 1.26 18.83 -32.12
N ASP A 15 1.45 18.40 -33.35
CA ASP A 15 2.74 18.12 -33.96
C ASP A 15 2.98 19.17 -35.04
N TRP A 16 4.03 19.98 -34.86
CA TRP A 16 4.39 21.05 -35.76
C TRP A 16 5.76 20.80 -36.38
N ASN A 17 5.82 20.53 -37.66
CA ASN A 17 7.04 20.49 -38.44
C ASN A 17 7.42 21.92 -38.82
N ILE A 18 8.25 22.58 -38.00
CA ILE A 18 8.65 23.99 -38.23
C ILE A 18 9.46 24.12 -39.54
N ASN A 19 10.41 23.19 -39.72
CA ASN A 19 11.18 23.01 -40.94
C ASN A 19 11.80 21.59 -40.95
N GLU A 20 12.62 21.27 -41.97
CA GLU A 20 13.24 19.94 -42.11
C GLU A 20 14.08 19.50 -40.90
N ASN A 21 14.64 20.44 -40.17
CA ASN A 21 15.53 20.19 -39.03
C ASN A 21 14.86 20.40 -37.67
N ASN A 22 13.66 20.94 -37.61
CA ASN A 22 13.00 21.31 -36.34
C ASN A 22 11.55 20.84 -36.31
N LYS A 23 11.25 20.04 -35.29
CA LYS A 23 9.89 19.56 -35.00
C LYS A 23 9.55 19.85 -33.56
N LEU A 24 8.37 20.42 -33.32
CA LEU A 24 7.84 20.66 -31.99
C LEU A 24 6.57 19.84 -31.80
N ASN A 25 6.48 19.10 -30.74
CA ASN A 25 5.21 18.52 -30.30
C ASN A 25 4.81 19.07 -28.93
N ILE A 26 3.52 19.34 -28.77
CA ILE A 26 2.94 19.77 -27.51
C ILE A 26 1.77 18.82 -27.23
N ARG A 27 1.75 18.29 -26.02
CA ARG A 27 0.71 17.38 -25.55
C ARG A 27 0.14 17.89 -24.22
N PHE A 28 -1.18 18.02 -24.20
CA PHE A 28 -1.94 18.29 -22.99
C PHE A 28 -2.83 17.09 -22.68
N SER A 29 -2.87 16.67 -21.41
CA SER A 29 -3.80 15.65 -20.94
C SER A 29 -4.41 16.05 -19.61
N LYS A 30 -5.70 15.75 -19.46
CA LYS A 30 -6.43 15.94 -18.20
C LYS A 30 -7.32 14.72 -17.96
N SER A 31 -7.28 14.19 -16.74
CA SER A 31 -8.26 13.20 -16.28
C SER A 31 -8.90 13.67 -14.97
N HIS A 32 -10.14 13.27 -14.80
CA HIS A 32 -10.91 13.43 -13.58
C HIS A 32 -11.66 12.13 -13.32
N ASP A 33 -11.43 11.56 -12.15
CA ASP A 33 -12.15 10.40 -11.65
C ASP A 33 -12.66 10.74 -10.25
N LYS A 34 -13.90 10.36 -9.95
CA LYS A 34 -14.52 10.61 -8.65
C LYS A 34 -15.11 9.32 -8.11
N ASP A 35 -14.49 8.76 -7.07
CA ASP A 35 -14.90 7.52 -6.44
C ASP A 35 -15.69 7.80 -5.17
N SER A 36 -16.85 7.17 -5.04
CA SER A 36 -17.65 7.22 -3.82
C SER A 36 -17.11 6.24 -2.78
N SER A 37 -16.96 6.71 -1.54
CA SER A 37 -16.46 5.92 -0.42
C SER A 37 -17.45 5.93 0.76
N ASN A 38 -17.56 4.79 1.43
CA ASN A 38 -18.32 4.69 2.67
C ASN A 38 -17.58 5.40 3.81
N PRO A 39 -18.26 5.76 4.91
CA PRO A 39 -17.61 6.23 6.11
C PRO A 39 -16.51 5.27 6.57
N SER A 40 -15.45 5.84 7.15
CA SER A 40 -14.34 5.05 7.69
C SER A 40 -14.81 4.07 8.75
N SER A 41 -14.28 2.84 8.74
CA SER A 41 -14.42 1.88 9.82
C SER A 41 -13.43 2.14 10.97
N SER A 42 -12.60 3.18 10.89
CA SER A 42 -11.67 3.56 11.95
C SER A 42 -12.43 3.85 13.24
N THR A 43 -11.84 3.49 14.36
CA THR A 43 -12.37 3.81 15.70
C THR A 43 -12.48 5.32 15.87
N THR A 44 -13.36 5.74 16.77
CA THR A 44 -13.45 7.16 17.12
C THR A 44 -12.08 7.66 17.63
N PRO A 45 -11.74 8.95 17.44
CA PRO A 45 -10.50 9.50 17.97
C PRO A 45 -10.45 9.53 19.50
N PHE A 46 -11.55 9.24 20.16
CA PHE A 46 -11.65 9.21 21.63
C PHE A 46 -11.10 7.89 22.14
N LYS A 47 -10.08 7.97 22.98
CA LYS A 47 -9.35 6.79 23.50
C LYS A 47 -10.15 5.96 24.48
N ASP A 48 -11.11 6.59 25.20
CA ASP A 48 -11.76 5.97 26.34
C ASP A 48 -13.27 5.86 26.22
N THR A 49 -13.83 5.06 27.07
CA THR A 49 -15.26 4.84 27.20
C THR A 49 -15.95 6.13 27.61
N VAL A 50 -16.87 6.64 26.82
CA VAL A 50 -17.78 7.70 27.27
C VAL A 50 -18.81 7.02 28.19
N ILE A 51 -18.82 7.44 29.45
CA ILE A 51 -19.78 6.97 30.47
C ILE A 51 -20.90 8.01 30.56
N TYR A 52 -22.16 7.59 30.55
CA TYR A 52 -23.26 8.53 30.69
C TYR A 52 -23.22 9.32 31.99
N PRO A 53 -23.61 10.63 31.94
CA PRO A 53 -23.84 11.39 33.15
C PRO A 53 -25.04 10.77 33.88
N GLY A 54 -24.83 10.30 35.11
CA GLY A 54 -25.90 9.71 35.93
C GLY A 54 -25.50 8.44 36.65
N GLY A 55 -24.27 7.97 36.45
CA GLY A 55 -23.58 7.03 37.35
C GLY A 55 -24.20 5.67 37.51
N LYS A 56 -24.94 5.16 36.52
CA LYS A 56 -25.24 3.73 36.53
C LYS A 56 -24.00 2.98 36.09
N SER A 57 -23.65 1.94 36.85
CA SER A 57 -22.55 1.02 36.61
C SER A 57 -22.56 0.32 35.23
N ASP A 58 -23.58 0.54 34.45
CA ASP A 58 -23.86 -0.02 33.15
C ASP A 58 -23.51 0.98 32.03
N GLY A 59 -22.56 1.83 32.29
CA GLY A 59 -22.08 2.86 31.37
C GLY A 59 -21.81 2.27 30.00
N VAL A 60 -22.36 2.93 28.99
CA VAL A 60 -22.18 2.55 27.61
C VAL A 60 -20.80 2.96 27.17
N THR A 61 -20.08 1.96 26.75
CA THR A 61 -18.79 2.14 26.14
C THR A 61 -18.98 2.63 24.71
N ILE A 62 -18.80 3.92 24.45
CA ILE A 62 -18.70 4.46 23.08
C ILE A 62 -17.36 4.05 22.47
N SER A 63 -16.40 3.60 23.25
CA SER A 63 -15.17 3.13 22.71
C SER A 63 -15.47 1.93 21.84
N GLY A 64 -15.09 2.05 20.59
CA GLY A 64 -14.91 0.90 19.76
C GLY A 64 -13.82 0.00 20.31
N GLY A 65 -13.97 -0.44 21.54
CA GLY A 65 -13.10 -1.47 22.13
C GLY A 65 -13.08 -2.75 21.33
N LYS A 66 -13.83 -2.82 20.27
CA LYS A 66 -13.73 -3.78 19.17
C LYS A 66 -14.44 -3.22 17.95
N SER A 67 -13.71 -2.60 17.05
CA SER A 67 -13.95 -2.55 15.61
C SER A 67 -15.26 -1.95 15.09
N GLN A 68 -16.02 -1.20 15.85
CA GLN A 68 -17.16 -0.49 15.28
C GLN A 68 -16.99 0.99 15.56
N SER A 69 -16.61 1.75 14.53
CA SER A 69 -16.92 3.17 14.54
C SER A 69 -18.43 3.28 14.67
N GLY A 70 -18.91 4.27 15.40
CA GLY A 70 -20.34 4.51 15.50
C GLY A 70 -21.01 4.56 14.13
N ARG A 71 -20.30 5.07 13.13
CA ARG A 71 -20.71 5.20 11.74
C ARG A 71 -20.95 3.89 11.00
N THR A 72 -20.51 2.76 11.51
CA THR A 72 -20.75 1.41 10.97
C THR A 72 -21.58 0.54 11.92
N ALA A 73 -22.09 1.11 13.01
CA ALA A 73 -22.90 0.40 13.97
C ALA A 73 -24.27 0.01 13.38
N ASN A 74 -24.70 -1.22 13.58
CA ASN A 74 -25.99 -1.72 13.10
C ASN A 74 -27.18 -1.06 13.82
N SER A 75 -26.97 -0.39 14.96
CA SER A 75 -27.97 0.31 15.74
C SER A 75 -28.23 1.73 15.29
N GLY A 76 -27.38 2.31 14.44
CA GLY A 76 -27.43 3.71 14.05
C GLY A 76 -27.87 3.94 12.61
N LEU A 77 -28.58 5.06 12.38
CA LEU A 77 -28.87 5.58 11.05
C LEU A 77 -27.90 6.71 10.73
N TYR A 78 -27.12 6.57 9.65
CA TYR A 78 -26.20 7.59 9.17
C TYR A 78 -26.68 8.19 7.87
N PHE A 79 -26.72 9.53 7.82
CA PHE A 79 -27.13 10.27 6.63
C PHE A 79 -26.06 10.15 5.54
N GLU A 80 -26.47 10.37 4.30
CA GLU A 80 -25.57 10.27 3.15
C GLU A 80 -24.37 11.25 3.23
N SER A 81 -24.55 12.39 3.92
CA SER A 81 -23.48 13.36 4.22
C SER A 81 -22.31 12.80 5.03
N SER A 82 -22.48 11.62 5.67
CA SER A 82 -21.38 10.93 6.36
C SER A 82 -20.40 10.24 5.39
N ARG A 83 -20.77 10.08 4.12
CA ARG A 83 -19.94 9.55 3.07
C ARG A 83 -19.05 10.63 2.48
N TYR A 84 -18.03 10.20 1.76
CA TYR A 84 -17.14 11.13 1.07
C TYR A 84 -16.82 10.61 -0.34
N TYR A 85 -16.30 11.50 -1.15
CA TYR A 85 -15.74 11.18 -2.46
C TYR A 85 -14.24 11.39 -2.45
N GLN A 86 -13.53 10.49 -3.09
CA GLN A 86 -12.12 10.67 -3.43
C GLN A 86 -12.01 11.08 -4.88
N GLU A 87 -11.57 12.29 -5.11
CA GLU A 87 -11.27 12.76 -6.46
C GLU A 87 -9.84 12.42 -6.83
N LYS A 88 -9.63 12.10 -8.09
CA LYS A 88 -8.33 11.79 -8.69
C LYS A 88 -8.18 12.64 -9.94
N ASN A 89 -7.70 13.86 -9.73
CA ASN A 89 -7.49 14.82 -10.80
C ASN A 89 -6.03 14.77 -11.24
N PHE A 90 -5.80 14.62 -12.53
CA PHE A 90 -4.46 14.67 -13.09
C PHE A 90 -4.42 15.60 -14.31
N THR A 91 -3.47 16.52 -14.34
CA THR A 91 -3.21 17.41 -15.48
C THR A 91 -1.75 17.30 -15.86
N SER A 92 -1.45 17.17 -17.13
CA SER A 92 -0.08 17.15 -17.64
C SER A 92 0.04 17.95 -18.92
N LEU A 93 1.11 18.74 -18.99
CA LEU A 93 1.55 19.46 -20.19
C LEU A 93 2.98 19.03 -20.49
N ALA A 94 3.23 18.56 -21.72
CA ALA A 94 4.55 18.21 -22.20
C ALA A 94 4.83 18.93 -23.52
N ALA A 95 6.03 19.49 -23.65
CA ALA A 95 6.54 20.04 -24.90
C ALA A 95 7.87 19.36 -25.21
N GLU A 96 8.06 18.97 -26.46
CA GLU A 96 9.28 18.35 -26.94
C GLU A 96 9.68 18.99 -28.25
N TRP A 97 10.90 19.54 -28.27
CA TRP A 97 11.53 20.12 -29.45
C TRP A 97 12.66 19.21 -29.90
N ASN A 98 12.49 18.63 -31.07
CA ASN A 98 13.49 17.85 -31.78
C ASN A 98 14.17 18.76 -32.79
N SER A 99 15.50 18.91 -32.71
CA SER A 99 16.30 19.71 -33.64
C SER A 99 17.52 18.95 -34.14
N LYS A 100 17.92 19.22 -35.37
CA LYS A 100 19.10 18.63 -36.02
C LYS A 100 20.09 19.69 -36.43
N TRP A 101 21.32 19.58 -35.94
CA TRP A 101 22.42 20.52 -36.23
C TRP A 101 23.63 19.75 -36.80
N GLY A 102 23.68 19.60 -38.14
CA GLY A 102 24.68 18.77 -38.78
C GLY A 102 24.58 17.30 -38.35
N ILE A 103 25.58 16.78 -37.67
CA ILE A 103 25.61 15.40 -37.14
C ILE A 103 24.88 15.26 -35.79
N LEU A 104 24.59 16.37 -35.12
CA LEU A 104 23.98 16.38 -33.80
C LEU A 104 22.47 16.40 -33.91
N ASN A 105 21.81 15.43 -33.27
CA ASN A 105 20.37 15.47 -33.01
C ASN A 105 20.19 15.87 -31.54
N ASN A 106 19.33 16.86 -31.32
CA ASN A 106 19.03 17.32 -29.96
C ASN A 106 17.54 17.20 -29.68
N VAL A 107 17.20 16.81 -28.46
CA VAL A 107 15.83 16.71 -27.94
C VAL A 107 15.74 17.49 -26.62
N LEU A 108 15.11 18.64 -26.68
CA LEU A 108 14.74 19.40 -25.48
C LEU A 108 13.30 19.07 -25.09
N ARG A 109 13.09 18.54 -23.88
CA ARG A 109 11.78 18.16 -23.36
C ARG A 109 11.49 18.86 -22.05
N GLY A 110 10.34 19.53 -21.97
CA GLY A 110 9.78 20.07 -20.75
C GLY A 110 8.45 19.36 -20.41
N THR A 111 8.28 18.96 -19.16
CA THR A 111 7.04 18.33 -18.70
C THR A 111 6.62 18.94 -17.36
N TYR A 112 5.37 19.36 -17.27
CA TYR A 112 4.71 19.73 -16.01
C TYR A 112 3.55 18.78 -15.77
N SER A 113 3.46 18.19 -14.57
CA SER A 113 2.31 17.40 -14.15
C SER A 113 1.82 17.84 -12.78
N TYR A 114 0.51 17.82 -12.63
CA TYR A 114 -0.17 18.15 -11.39
C TYR A 114 -1.22 17.07 -11.08
N GLN A 115 -1.00 16.39 -9.98
CA GLN A 115 -1.93 15.44 -9.38
C GLN A 115 -2.61 16.14 -8.20
N ASP A 116 -3.95 16.10 -8.15
CA ASP A 116 -4.76 16.75 -7.13
C ASP A 116 -5.87 15.79 -6.68
N GLU A 117 -5.79 15.32 -5.46
CA GLU A 117 -6.67 14.28 -4.91
C GLU A 117 -7.36 14.76 -3.62
N PRO A 118 -8.28 15.71 -3.71
CA PRO A 118 -9.06 16.15 -2.56
C PRO A 118 -10.12 15.12 -2.17
N ARG A 119 -10.53 15.16 -0.92
CA ARG A 119 -11.79 14.57 -0.46
C ARG A 119 -12.90 15.60 -0.58
N THR A 120 -14.03 15.21 -1.15
CA THR A 120 -15.22 16.06 -1.29
C THR A 120 -16.43 15.38 -0.66
N TYR A 121 -17.43 16.16 -0.28
CA TYR A 121 -18.54 15.71 0.53
C TYR A 121 -19.87 16.21 -0.05
N LEU A 122 -20.96 15.49 0.24
CA LEU A 122 -22.30 15.98 -0.01
C LEU A 122 -22.64 17.06 1.01
N GLY A 123 -23.08 18.23 0.54
CA GLY A 123 -23.44 19.35 1.40
C GLY A 123 -22.26 20.20 1.93
N GLY A 124 -21.02 19.92 1.46
CA GLY A 124 -19.84 20.68 1.86
C GLY A 124 -19.20 20.25 3.19
N VAL A 125 -18.29 21.08 3.71
CA VAL A 125 -17.60 20.83 4.98
C VAL A 125 -18.51 21.24 6.14
N PHE A 126 -18.75 20.31 7.06
CA PHE A 126 -19.59 20.47 8.24
C PHE A 126 -19.02 19.61 9.37
N PRO A 127 -19.26 19.94 10.66
CA PRO A 127 -18.85 19.06 11.76
C PRO A 127 -19.46 17.68 11.67
N THR A 128 -18.71 16.66 12.05
CA THR A 128 -19.29 15.33 12.30
C THR A 128 -20.09 15.38 13.58
N VAL A 129 -21.30 14.88 13.54
CA VAL A 129 -22.17 14.77 14.72
C VAL A 129 -22.66 13.33 14.86
N ASP A 130 -22.36 12.71 15.99
CA ASP A 130 -22.91 11.42 16.41
C ASP A 130 -23.85 11.64 17.59
N ILE A 131 -25.06 11.10 17.51
CA ILE A 131 -26.08 11.19 18.55
C ILE A 131 -26.38 9.78 19.06
N LEU A 132 -26.32 9.64 20.36
CA LEU A 132 -26.61 8.38 21.05
C LEU A 132 -28.07 8.37 21.53
N LYS A 133 -28.58 7.17 21.79
CA LYS A 133 -29.82 6.92 22.50
C LYS A 133 -29.69 5.65 23.32
N ASP A 134 -30.00 5.74 24.61
CA ASP A 134 -29.85 4.61 25.54
C ASP A 134 -28.46 3.95 25.48
N GLY A 135 -27.46 4.77 25.14
CA GLY A 135 -26.08 4.38 25.07
C GLY A 135 -25.63 3.66 23.83
N ALA A 136 -26.46 3.54 22.85
CA ALA A 136 -26.09 3.04 21.53
C ALA A 136 -26.04 4.17 20.51
N TYR A 137 -25.28 4.01 19.45
CA TYR A 137 -25.36 4.93 18.32
C TYR A 137 -26.77 4.90 17.72
N TYR A 138 -27.38 6.08 17.63
CA TYR A 138 -28.75 6.23 17.14
C TYR A 138 -28.79 6.89 15.76
N MET A 139 -28.11 8.05 15.59
CA MET A 139 -27.99 8.69 14.29
C MET A 139 -26.68 9.49 14.20
N GLY A 140 -26.24 9.72 12.96
CA GLY A 140 -25.06 10.54 12.68
C GLY A 140 -25.15 11.25 11.35
N PHE A 141 -24.54 12.42 11.25
CA PHE A 141 -24.47 13.23 10.06
C PHE A 141 -23.17 14.07 10.02
N GLY A 142 -22.94 14.74 8.89
CA GLY A 142 -21.69 15.43 8.61
C GLY A 142 -20.60 14.48 8.08
N PRO A 143 -19.57 15.01 7.39
CA PRO A 143 -18.49 14.22 6.80
C PRO A 143 -17.75 13.39 7.84
N ASP A 144 -17.26 12.23 7.42
CA ASP A 144 -16.42 11.38 8.26
C ASP A 144 -15.22 12.14 8.85
N PRO A 145 -15.01 12.12 10.18
CA PRO A 145 -14.02 12.97 10.85
C PRO A 145 -12.56 12.65 10.46
N PHE A 146 -12.27 11.45 9.96
CA PHE A 146 -10.92 11.09 9.50
C PHE A 146 -10.64 11.49 8.04
N THR A 147 -11.65 11.99 7.33
CA THR A 147 -11.50 12.39 5.93
C THR A 147 -11.73 13.88 5.69
N GLN A 148 -12.23 14.59 6.70
CA GLN A 148 -12.44 16.04 6.62
C GLN A 148 -11.14 16.75 6.22
N GLY A 149 -11.17 17.50 5.10
CA GLY A 149 -10.01 18.24 4.62
C GLY A 149 -8.84 17.39 4.11
N ASN A 150 -9.01 16.07 3.94
CA ASN A 150 -7.94 15.26 3.38
C ASN A 150 -7.63 15.65 1.95
N LEU A 151 -6.34 15.86 1.68
CA LEU A 151 -5.82 16.34 0.40
C LEU A 151 -4.46 15.73 0.15
N ARG A 152 -4.25 15.25 -1.07
CA ARG A 152 -2.94 14.88 -1.57
C ARG A 152 -2.70 15.60 -2.90
N GLN A 153 -1.61 16.36 -2.99
CA GLN A 153 -1.20 17.02 -4.22
C GLN A 153 0.27 16.72 -4.52
N VAL A 154 0.59 16.52 -5.78
CA VAL A 154 1.97 16.40 -6.25
C VAL A 154 2.12 17.23 -7.52
N LYS A 155 3.05 18.19 -7.50
CA LYS A 155 3.50 18.94 -8.67
C LYS A 155 4.87 18.44 -9.06
N THR A 156 5.02 18.08 -10.33
CA THR A 156 6.32 17.66 -10.87
C THR A 156 6.63 18.49 -12.11
N PHE A 157 7.82 19.08 -12.12
CA PHE A 157 8.38 19.77 -13.28
C PHE A 157 9.68 19.09 -13.67
N VAL A 158 9.82 18.70 -14.93
CA VAL A 158 11.03 18.06 -15.45
C VAL A 158 11.45 18.76 -16.74
N VAL A 159 12.72 19.11 -16.82
CA VAL A 159 13.36 19.54 -18.08
C VAL A 159 14.51 18.59 -18.36
N THR A 160 14.56 18.09 -19.59
CA THR A 160 15.64 17.22 -20.09
C THR A 160 16.14 17.77 -21.40
N ASP A 161 17.45 17.91 -21.52
CA ASP A 161 18.12 18.20 -22.77
C ASP A 161 19.05 17.05 -23.12
N GLU A 162 18.85 16.44 -24.27
CA GLU A 162 19.58 15.27 -24.75
C GLU A 162 20.15 15.52 -26.14
N ALA A 163 21.42 15.25 -26.31
CA ALA A 163 22.12 15.31 -27.57
C ALA A 163 22.60 13.91 -27.99
N SER A 164 22.44 13.55 -29.25
CA SER A 164 22.96 12.31 -29.81
C SER A 164 23.65 12.54 -31.14
N TRP A 165 24.78 11.79 -31.38
CA TRP A 165 25.56 11.87 -32.60
C TRP A 165 26.24 10.56 -32.91
N ALA A 166 26.44 10.29 -34.19
CA ALA A 166 27.12 9.10 -34.70
C ALA A 166 28.54 9.43 -35.17
N MET A 167 29.52 8.59 -34.80
CA MET A 167 30.91 8.66 -35.23
C MET A 167 31.43 7.25 -35.58
N GLY A 168 31.51 6.95 -36.88
CA GLY A 168 31.89 5.61 -37.32
C GLY A 168 30.92 4.52 -36.79
N ILE A 169 31.45 3.60 -35.99
CA ILE A 169 30.67 2.51 -35.41
C ILE A 169 30.00 2.88 -34.09
N GLN A 170 30.25 4.07 -33.57
CA GLN A 170 29.76 4.53 -32.26
C GLN A 170 28.57 5.48 -32.42
N ASN A 171 27.64 5.38 -31.49
CA ASN A 171 26.49 6.28 -31.36
C ASN A 171 26.45 6.80 -29.90
N PHE A 172 26.88 8.03 -29.73
CA PHE A 172 26.90 8.69 -28.45
C PHE A 172 25.54 9.31 -28.12
N THR A 173 25.17 9.26 -26.86
CA THR A 173 24.05 10.02 -26.30
C THR A 173 24.51 10.63 -24.98
N ALA A 174 24.32 11.93 -24.80
CA ALA A 174 24.60 12.62 -23.55
C ALA A 174 23.41 13.53 -23.20
N GLY A 175 23.10 13.67 -21.94
CA GLY A 175 22.00 14.52 -21.52
C GLY A 175 22.11 15.00 -20.09
N VAL A 176 21.38 16.08 -19.83
CA VAL A 176 21.20 16.67 -18.50
C VAL A 176 19.72 16.75 -18.19
N GLN A 177 19.37 16.61 -16.93
CA GLN A 177 17.97 16.66 -16.47
C GLN A 177 17.89 17.40 -15.14
N TYR A 178 16.94 18.30 -15.06
CA TYR A 178 16.49 18.88 -13.80
C TYR A 178 15.06 18.44 -13.52
N GLU A 179 14.81 18.03 -12.29
CA GLU A 179 13.49 17.65 -11.80
C GLU A 179 13.20 18.39 -10.50
N SER A 180 11.99 18.93 -10.38
CA SER A 180 11.47 19.54 -9.15
C SER A 180 10.13 18.93 -8.81
N ASN A 181 9.99 18.46 -7.57
CA ASN A 181 8.76 17.89 -7.04
C ASN A 181 8.33 18.67 -5.80
N GLU A 182 7.04 18.96 -5.69
CA GLU A 182 6.40 19.49 -4.49
C GLU A 182 5.28 18.53 -4.11
N ALA A 183 5.42 17.88 -2.96
CA ALA A 183 4.38 17.04 -2.37
C ALA A 183 3.67 17.84 -1.26
N VAL A 184 2.33 17.80 -1.29
CA VAL A 184 1.47 18.45 -0.30
C VAL A 184 0.52 17.39 0.26
N ASN A 185 0.40 17.33 1.58
CA ASN A 185 -0.55 16.49 2.27
C ASN A 185 -1.34 17.33 3.28
N GLY A 186 -2.67 17.33 3.13
CA GLY A 186 -3.60 17.85 4.12
C GLY A 186 -4.23 16.68 4.86
N PHE A 187 -4.01 16.59 6.15
CA PHE A 187 -4.67 15.63 7.04
C PHE A 187 -4.85 16.23 8.43
N GLY A 188 -6.08 16.25 8.90
CA GLY A 188 -6.39 16.64 10.27
C GLY A 188 -7.65 15.90 10.70
N ALA A 189 -7.54 14.96 11.64
CA ALA A 189 -8.72 14.29 12.17
C ALA A 189 -9.65 15.31 12.81
N ALA A 190 -10.94 15.27 12.45
CA ALA A 190 -11.94 16.26 12.92
C ALA A 190 -11.59 17.72 12.59
N SER A 191 -11.04 18.00 11.39
CA SER A 191 -10.67 19.38 11.01
C SER A 191 -11.84 20.35 10.90
N ALA A 192 -13.08 19.85 10.77
CA ALA A 192 -14.30 20.64 10.84
C ALA A 192 -15.03 20.51 12.19
N GLY A 193 -14.48 19.75 13.13
CA GLY A 193 -15.09 19.41 14.41
C GLY A 193 -15.77 18.03 14.40
N TYR A 194 -15.81 17.43 15.58
CA TYR A 194 -16.51 16.16 15.84
C TYR A 194 -17.20 16.23 17.21
N TYR A 195 -18.52 16.16 17.19
CA TYR A 195 -19.39 16.23 18.35
C TYR A 195 -20.05 14.89 18.62
N VAL A 196 -20.11 14.47 19.87
CA VAL A 196 -20.89 13.31 20.33
C VAL A 196 -21.86 13.78 21.39
N TYR A 197 -23.16 13.54 21.19
CA TYR A 197 -24.22 13.84 22.14
C TYR A 197 -24.79 12.55 22.71
N ASP A 198 -25.18 12.57 23.99
CA ASP A 198 -25.71 11.39 24.69
C ASP A 198 -27.19 11.13 24.35
N SER A 199 -27.90 12.14 23.80
CA SER A 199 -29.30 12.02 23.41
C SER A 199 -29.68 13.01 22.30
N PRO A 200 -30.76 12.75 21.53
CA PRO A 200 -31.33 13.67 20.58
C PRO A 200 -31.75 14.99 21.25
N GLU A 201 -32.30 14.91 22.46
CA GLU A 201 -32.78 16.06 23.24
C GLU A 201 -31.64 17.01 23.62
N ALA A 202 -30.47 16.45 24.03
CA ALA A 202 -29.29 17.23 24.34
C ALA A 202 -28.77 17.99 23.11
N PHE A 203 -28.77 17.34 21.93
CA PHE A 203 -28.39 18.01 20.68
C PHE A 203 -29.39 19.13 20.31
N MET A 204 -30.70 18.82 20.37
CA MET A 204 -31.75 19.81 20.02
C MET A 204 -31.75 21.02 20.95
N ALA A 205 -31.36 20.85 22.20
CA ALA A 205 -31.21 21.92 23.16
C ALA A 205 -29.96 22.77 22.94
N GLY A 206 -29.07 22.41 21.99
CA GLY A 206 -27.78 23.07 21.77
C GLY A 206 -26.80 22.95 22.95
N GLY A 207 -26.96 21.92 23.77
CA GLY A 207 -26.17 21.70 24.98
C GLY A 207 -24.73 21.27 24.71
N ALA A 208 -23.98 21.03 25.79
CA ALA A 208 -22.61 20.55 25.71
C ALA A 208 -22.55 19.09 25.20
N PRO A 209 -21.64 18.75 24.27
CA PRO A 209 -21.42 17.39 23.85
C PRO A 209 -20.74 16.58 24.97
N VAL A 210 -21.00 15.26 25.01
CA VAL A 210 -20.31 14.36 25.95
C VAL A 210 -18.90 14.01 25.52
N ALA A 211 -18.58 14.16 24.22
CA ALA A 211 -17.23 14.10 23.69
C ALA A 211 -17.11 15.05 22.51
N TYR A 212 -15.91 15.62 22.34
CA TYR A 212 -15.65 16.61 21.30
C TYR A 212 -14.20 16.54 20.83
N GLY A 213 -14.00 16.83 19.55
CA GLY A 213 -12.67 16.95 18.97
C GLY A 213 -12.60 17.92 17.81
N VAL A 214 -11.47 18.59 17.71
CA VAL A 214 -11.14 19.49 16.60
C VAL A 214 -9.64 19.48 16.32
N THR A 215 -9.28 19.60 15.04
CA THR A 215 -7.91 19.89 14.62
C THR A 215 -7.90 21.20 13.82
N PHE A 216 -7.02 22.11 14.19
CA PHE A 216 -6.90 23.41 13.53
C PHE A 216 -5.43 23.78 13.31
N PRO A 217 -5.14 24.56 12.22
CA PRO A 217 -3.80 25.09 11.96
C PRO A 217 -3.34 26.05 13.02
N MET A 218 -2.04 26.03 13.37
CA MET A 218 -1.44 26.98 14.32
C MET A 218 -0.96 28.29 13.65
N ASP A 219 -0.97 28.34 12.31
CA ASP A 219 -0.58 29.50 11.52
C ASP A 219 -1.76 30.39 11.09
N GLY A 220 -2.97 30.11 11.58
CA GLY A 220 -4.18 30.84 11.26
C GLY A 220 -4.74 30.59 9.85
N SER A 221 -4.19 29.65 9.09
CA SER A 221 -4.72 29.26 7.77
C SER A 221 -6.03 28.45 7.90
N ASP A 222 -6.79 28.35 6.80
CA ASP A 222 -8.01 27.54 6.77
C ASP A 222 -7.73 26.03 6.95
N GLN A 223 -6.56 25.58 6.53
CA GLN A 223 -6.14 24.19 6.64
C GLN A 223 -4.62 24.09 6.64
N PHE A 224 -4.08 23.36 7.61
CA PHE A 224 -2.68 23.01 7.56
C PHE A 224 -2.40 22.05 6.40
N LYS A 225 -1.43 22.41 5.56
CA LYS A 225 -0.95 21.62 4.43
C LYS A 225 0.54 21.36 4.59
N ALA A 226 0.88 20.18 5.06
CA ALA A 226 2.28 19.76 5.11
C ALA A 226 2.87 19.77 3.70
N LYS A 227 3.99 20.46 3.50
CA LYS A 227 4.67 20.58 2.19
C LYS A 227 6.09 20.09 2.29
N MET A 228 6.51 19.31 1.30
CA MET A 228 7.89 18.91 1.13
C MET A 228 8.32 19.06 -0.32
N LYS A 229 9.49 19.68 -0.52
CA LYS A 229 10.11 19.82 -1.83
C LYS A 229 11.27 18.85 -1.98
N TYR A 230 11.47 18.39 -3.20
CA TYR A 230 12.55 17.55 -3.60
C TYR A 230 13.00 17.97 -5.00
N ASN A 231 14.28 18.26 -5.17
CA ASN A 231 14.86 18.57 -6.46
C ASN A 231 15.93 17.54 -6.81
N GLN A 232 16.16 17.30 -8.08
CA GLN A 232 17.20 16.40 -8.55
C GLN A 232 17.85 16.93 -9.81
N PHE A 233 19.18 17.01 -9.79
CA PHE A 233 19.98 17.16 -11.00
C PHE A 233 20.52 15.81 -11.44
N SER A 234 20.49 15.57 -12.74
CA SER A 234 21.06 14.35 -13.32
C SER A 234 21.85 14.70 -14.59
N ALA A 235 22.92 13.97 -14.82
CA ALA A 235 23.67 13.99 -16.08
C ALA A 235 23.96 12.55 -16.49
N TYR A 236 24.01 12.28 -17.78
CA TYR A 236 24.34 10.95 -18.29
C TYR A 236 25.07 11.01 -19.61
N ILE A 237 25.87 9.96 -19.84
CA ILE A 237 26.52 9.70 -21.11
C ILE A 237 26.45 8.22 -21.43
N GLN A 238 26.19 7.90 -22.67
CA GLN A 238 26.11 6.54 -23.18
C GLN A 238 26.79 6.45 -24.53
N ASP A 239 27.49 5.35 -24.79
CA ASP A 239 28.00 4.96 -26.09
C ASP A 239 27.41 3.62 -26.50
N GLN A 240 26.88 3.55 -27.70
CA GLN A 240 26.46 2.32 -28.35
C GLN A 240 27.43 2.02 -29.50
N VAL A 241 28.19 0.95 -29.35
CA VAL A 241 29.17 0.50 -30.35
C VAL A 241 28.57 -0.62 -31.17
N ASN A 242 28.47 -0.41 -32.47
CA ASN A 242 28.05 -1.43 -33.45
C ASN A 242 29.31 -2.08 -34.04
N PHE A 243 29.86 -3.10 -33.33
CA PHE A 243 31.07 -3.79 -33.79
C PHE A 243 30.88 -4.49 -35.13
N SER A 244 29.66 -4.89 -35.44
CA SER A 244 29.22 -5.44 -36.71
C SER A 244 27.70 -5.32 -36.83
N ASP A 245 27.12 -5.66 -37.97
CA ASP A 245 25.66 -5.79 -38.15
C ASP A 245 25.03 -6.81 -37.22
N ARG A 246 25.85 -7.66 -36.58
CA ARG A 246 25.40 -8.75 -35.72
C ARG A 246 25.58 -8.47 -34.23
N PHE A 247 26.58 -7.66 -33.85
CA PHE A 247 26.91 -7.44 -32.44
C PHE A 247 26.96 -5.99 -32.09
N ARG A 248 26.14 -5.65 -31.12
CA ARG A 248 26.02 -4.30 -30.54
C ARG A 248 26.25 -4.36 -29.05
N LEU A 249 27.09 -3.45 -28.53
CA LEU A 249 27.33 -3.22 -27.10
C LEU A 249 26.95 -1.78 -26.76
N THR A 250 26.27 -1.60 -25.65
CA THR A 250 25.91 -0.29 -25.12
C THR A 250 26.44 -0.15 -23.70
N GLY A 251 27.17 0.92 -23.42
CA GLY A 251 27.67 1.24 -22.07
C GLY A 251 27.35 2.68 -21.71
N GLY A 252 27.03 2.94 -20.44
CA GLY A 252 26.71 4.30 -20.01
C GLY A 252 26.84 4.51 -18.52
N LEU A 253 26.97 5.77 -18.15
CA LEU A 253 26.99 6.26 -16.77
C LEU A 253 25.92 7.32 -16.59
N ARG A 254 25.23 7.28 -15.46
CA ARG A 254 24.31 8.33 -15.03
C ARG A 254 24.69 8.79 -13.64
N PHE A 255 24.74 10.10 -13.46
CA PHE A 255 25.00 10.80 -12.21
C PHE A 255 23.71 11.44 -11.73
N GLU A 256 23.39 11.31 -10.44
CA GLU A 256 22.16 11.83 -9.84
C GLU A 256 22.48 12.49 -8.50
N LEU A 257 22.06 13.74 -8.35
CA LEU A 257 22.26 14.56 -7.16
C LEU A 257 20.87 14.99 -6.63
N PRO A 258 20.34 14.35 -5.59
CA PRO A 258 19.14 14.79 -4.92
C PRO A 258 19.43 16.03 -4.05
N ILE A 259 18.44 16.91 -3.89
CA ILE A 259 18.49 18.10 -3.04
C ILE A 259 17.20 18.21 -2.27
N TYR A 260 17.30 18.30 -0.95
CA TYR A 260 16.19 18.52 -0.03
C TYR A 260 16.27 19.94 0.53
N PRO A 261 15.36 20.86 0.16
CA PRO A 261 15.29 22.17 0.79
C PRO A 261 14.92 22.06 2.27
N GLU A 262 15.42 22.98 3.09
CA GLU A 262 15.16 23.05 4.53
C GLU A 262 13.66 23.00 4.89
N LEU A 263 13.33 22.32 5.97
CA LEU A 263 11.99 22.28 6.55
C LEU A 263 11.84 23.43 7.57
N LYS A 264 11.42 24.59 7.07
CA LYS A 264 11.18 25.77 7.95
C LYS A 264 10.04 25.52 8.92
N ASN A 265 10.19 26.01 10.15
CA ASN A 265 9.16 25.97 11.21
C ASN A 265 8.66 24.55 11.55
N ASN A 266 9.55 23.58 11.49
CA ASN A 266 9.20 22.17 11.75
C ASN A 266 9.93 21.59 12.96
N TYR A 267 10.76 22.36 13.66
CA TYR A 267 11.52 21.92 14.82
C TYR A 267 10.69 21.98 16.10
N ASN A 268 10.38 20.80 16.67
CA ASN A 268 9.67 20.69 17.94
C ASN A 268 10.65 20.58 19.10
N ASN A 269 10.74 21.63 19.93
CA ASN A 269 11.67 21.72 21.05
C ASN A 269 11.45 20.62 22.10
N ALA A 270 10.18 20.32 22.42
CA ALA A 270 9.84 19.32 23.42
C ALA A 270 10.24 17.90 22.96
N PHE A 271 10.05 17.59 21.67
CA PHE A 271 10.47 16.30 21.13
C PHE A 271 12.01 16.18 21.05
N ALA A 272 12.70 17.22 20.62
CA ALA A 272 14.16 17.22 20.50
C ALA A 272 14.88 17.06 21.88
N ALA A 273 14.22 17.42 22.97
CA ALA A 273 14.73 17.24 24.32
C ALA A 273 14.65 15.79 24.81
N ILE A 274 13.83 14.94 24.19
CA ILE A 274 13.68 13.54 24.61
C ILE A 274 14.94 12.74 24.27
N LYS A 275 15.40 11.93 25.23
CA LYS A 275 16.50 11.00 25.07
C LYS A 275 15.94 9.59 24.86
N PHE A 276 16.21 9.00 23.71
CA PHE A 276 15.81 7.63 23.36
C PHE A 276 17.00 6.68 23.57
N LYS A 277 16.79 5.63 24.34
CA LYS A 277 17.77 4.58 24.56
C LYS A 277 17.90 3.71 23.32
N GLN A 278 19.11 3.44 22.90
CA GLN A 278 19.43 2.53 21.82
C GLN A 278 19.65 1.10 22.34
N ASN A 279 19.74 0.13 21.42
CA ASN A 279 19.98 -1.28 21.79
C ASN A 279 21.33 -1.51 22.51
N ASP A 280 22.32 -0.65 22.30
CA ASP A 280 23.62 -0.68 23.00
C ASP A 280 23.64 0.07 24.33
N GLY A 281 22.49 0.62 24.73
CA GLY A 281 22.34 1.40 25.96
C GLY A 281 22.67 2.89 25.83
N SER A 282 23.23 3.36 24.72
CA SER A 282 23.48 4.77 24.47
C SER A 282 22.18 5.58 24.38
N LEU A 283 22.26 6.89 24.60
CA LEU A 283 21.12 7.81 24.51
C LEU A 283 21.27 8.71 23.28
N GLN A 284 20.22 8.79 22.48
CA GLN A 284 20.17 9.61 21.27
C GLN A 284 18.91 10.48 21.26
N SER A 285 19.04 11.73 20.83
CA SER A 285 17.89 12.60 20.50
C SER A 285 17.68 12.68 19.00
N TYR A 286 16.47 13.03 18.60
CA TYR A 286 16.07 13.18 17.22
C TYR A 286 15.36 14.52 17.04
N ALA A 287 15.42 15.06 15.81
CA ALA A 287 14.76 16.32 15.45
C ALA A 287 13.68 16.07 14.39
N THR A 288 12.60 16.86 14.45
CA THR A 288 11.46 16.75 13.52
C THR A 288 11.69 17.46 12.19
N ASP A 289 12.74 18.28 12.07
CA ASP A 289 13.15 19.00 10.87
C ASP A 289 14.35 18.36 10.17
N GLN A 290 14.81 17.18 10.64
CA GLN A 290 15.96 16.50 10.07
C GLN A 290 15.67 16.00 8.65
N LEU A 291 16.60 16.28 7.74
CA LEU A 291 16.60 15.83 6.34
C LEU A 291 17.74 14.86 6.08
N PRO A 292 17.62 14.00 5.06
CA PRO A 292 18.71 13.09 4.72
C PRO A 292 19.85 13.84 4.04
N ASP A 293 21.08 13.36 4.24
CA ASP A 293 22.22 13.74 3.43
C ASP A 293 21.97 13.33 1.97
N ALA A 294 22.37 14.18 1.04
CA ALA A 294 22.08 14.02 -0.38
C ALA A 294 23.37 13.70 -1.20
N PRO A 295 23.93 12.49 -1.09
CA PRO A 295 25.17 12.17 -1.81
C PRO A 295 24.94 12.03 -3.31
N LEU A 296 25.93 12.46 -4.10
CA LEU A 296 25.99 12.15 -5.53
C LEU A 296 26.01 10.64 -5.74
N THR A 297 25.15 10.15 -6.60
CA THR A 297 25.05 8.73 -6.94
C THR A 297 25.46 8.48 -8.38
N VAL A 298 26.19 7.39 -8.63
CA VAL A 298 26.64 6.97 -9.96
C VAL A 298 25.95 5.64 -10.32
N SER A 299 25.33 5.60 -11.50
CA SER A 299 24.56 4.48 -12.02
C SER A 299 25.16 3.95 -13.32
N PRO A 300 26.08 2.96 -13.27
CA PRO A 300 26.61 2.29 -14.45
C PRO A 300 25.59 1.34 -15.08
N ARG A 301 25.61 1.27 -16.42
CA ARG A 301 24.74 0.39 -17.21
C ARG A 301 25.49 -0.17 -18.40
N VAL A 302 25.30 -1.46 -18.69
CA VAL A 302 25.85 -2.15 -19.85
C VAL A 302 24.80 -3.07 -20.43
N GLY A 303 24.69 -3.12 -21.74
CA GLY A 303 23.79 -4.03 -22.45
C GLY A 303 24.38 -4.48 -23.78
N PHE A 304 23.98 -5.65 -24.24
CA PHE A 304 24.42 -6.19 -25.53
C PHE A 304 23.25 -6.86 -26.26
N ASN A 305 23.42 -6.91 -27.59
CA ASN A 305 22.57 -7.70 -28.47
C ASN A 305 23.45 -8.35 -29.53
N TRP A 306 23.33 -9.68 -29.71
CA TRP A 306 24.13 -10.45 -30.62
C TRP A 306 23.29 -11.40 -31.43
N ASP A 307 23.14 -11.15 -32.74
CA ASP A 307 22.63 -12.08 -33.72
C ASP A 307 23.77 -13.02 -34.12
N VAL A 308 23.84 -14.21 -33.51
CA VAL A 308 24.98 -15.14 -33.61
C VAL A 308 25.28 -15.51 -35.08
N PHE A 309 24.24 -15.75 -35.87
CA PHE A 309 24.37 -16.19 -37.27
C PHE A 309 24.09 -15.08 -38.29
N GLY A 310 23.62 -13.91 -37.88
CA GLY A 310 23.25 -12.81 -38.78
C GLY A 310 21.95 -13.04 -39.57
N ASN A 311 21.13 -13.97 -39.13
CA ASN A 311 19.87 -14.32 -39.80
C ASN A 311 18.67 -14.41 -38.82
N HIS A 312 18.85 -13.85 -37.61
CA HIS A 312 17.89 -13.81 -36.50
C HIS A 312 17.39 -15.21 -36.05
N LYS A 313 18.12 -16.30 -36.40
CA LYS A 313 17.76 -17.65 -35.93
C LYS A 313 18.19 -17.89 -34.48
N LEU A 314 19.24 -17.21 -34.03
CA LEU A 314 19.71 -17.24 -32.65
C LEU A 314 20.18 -15.84 -32.27
N VAL A 315 19.45 -15.22 -31.35
CA VAL A 315 19.81 -13.92 -30.79
C VAL A 315 20.04 -14.06 -29.29
N LEU A 316 21.22 -13.59 -28.84
CA LEU A 316 21.57 -13.44 -27.44
C LEU A 316 21.45 -11.95 -27.07
N ARG A 317 20.70 -11.66 -26.02
CA ARG A 317 20.58 -10.29 -25.52
C ARG A 317 20.64 -10.27 -24.00
N GLY A 318 21.22 -9.19 -23.47
CA GLY A 318 21.30 -9.05 -22.03
C GLY A 318 21.79 -7.68 -21.62
N GLY A 319 21.70 -7.44 -20.33
CA GLY A 319 22.21 -6.19 -19.76
C GLY A 319 22.25 -6.27 -18.24
N THR A 320 23.07 -5.36 -17.70
CA THR A 320 23.18 -5.19 -16.25
C THR A 320 23.37 -3.72 -15.94
N GLY A 321 22.88 -3.27 -14.78
CA GLY A 321 23.03 -1.88 -14.38
C GLY A 321 22.53 -1.62 -12.97
N TYR A 322 22.98 -0.47 -12.45
CA TYR A 322 22.56 0.08 -11.19
C TYR A 322 21.51 1.18 -11.43
N PHE A 323 20.38 1.11 -10.73
CA PHE A 323 19.26 2.00 -10.94
C PHE A 323 18.84 2.60 -9.61
N ILE A 324 18.72 3.92 -9.55
CA ILE A 324 18.21 4.64 -8.39
C ILE A 324 16.69 4.77 -8.52
N GLY A 325 15.98 4.42 -7.46
CA GLY A 325 14.55 4.63 -7.31
C GLY A 325 14.27 5.89 -6.48
N ARG A 326 12.99 6.18 -6.26
CA ARG A 326 12.54 7.29 -5.42
C ARG A 326 11.98 6.77 -4.10
N LEU A 327 12.11 7.59 -3.06
CA LEU A 327 11.38 7.39 -1.81
C LEU A 327 9.91 7.80 -1.99
N PRO A 328 8.97 7.15 -1.29
CA PRO A 328 7.57 7.58 -1.29
C PRO A 328 7.45 9.00 -0.72
N PHE A 329 7.00 9.96 -1.53
CA PHE A 329 6.86 11.36 -1.08
C PHE A 329 5.91 11.51 0.10
N VAL A 330 4.87 10.67 0.19
CA VAL A 330 3.92 10.68 1.30
C VAL A 330 4.60 10.35 2.65
N TRP A 331 5.65 9.52 2.64
CA TRP A 331 6.42 9.26 3.84
C TRP A 331 7.26 10.46 4.24
N LEU A 332 7.92 11.10 3.29
CA LEU A 332 8.76 12.28 3.55
C LEU A 332 7.92 13.46 4.03
N VAL A 333 6.79 13.75 3.39
CA VAL A 333 5.89 14.85 3.79
C VAL A 333 5.26 14.61 5.16
N SER A 334 5.16 13.34 5.61
CA SER A 334 4.69 12.99 6.95
C SER A 334 5.60 13.51 8.06
N ALA A 335 6.90 13.75 7.80
CA ALA A 335 7.79 14.38 8.76
C ALA A 335 7.32 15.80 9.10
N VAL A 336 6.83 16.55 8.11
CA VAL A 336 6.23 17.86 8.33
C VAL A 336 4.87 17.75 9.02
N GLY A 337 4.02 16.84 8.53
CA GLY A 337 2.66 16.64 9.04
C GLY A 337 2.60 16.21 10.51
N ASN A 338 3.57 15.39 10.93
CA ASN A 338 3.62 14.77 12.27
C ASN A 338 4.63 15.43 13.21
N SER A 339 5.14 16.62 12.88
CA SER A 339 6.12 17.34 13.72
C SER A 339 5.53 17.92 15.00
N GLY A 340 4.20 18.08 15.06
CA GLY A 340 3.53 18.81 16.14
C GLY A 340 3.59 20.33 16.00
N CYS A 341 4.16 20.85 14.90
CA CYS A 341 4.35 22.30 14.68
C CYS A 341 3.36 22.94 13.72
N GLY A 342 2.61 22.15 12.95
CA GLY A 342 1.74 22.69 11.90
C GLY A 342 0.29 22.86 12.31
N GLN A 343 -0.20 21.97 13.14
CA GLN A 343 -1.59 21.94 13.58
C GLN A 343 -1.71 21.45 15.02
N TYR A 344 -2.75 21.91 15.69
CA TYR A 344 -3.10 21.47 17.03
C TYR A 344 -4.35 20.59 16.99
N THR A 345 -4.26 19.42 17.62
CA THR A 345 -5.36 18.47 17.72
C THR A 345 -5.83 18.40 19.17
N TYR A 346 -7.08 18.71 19.39
CA TYR A 346 -7.71 18.70 20.69
C TYR A 346 -8.88 17.72 20.72
N PHE A 347 -8.81 16.71 21.57
CA PHE A 347 -9.88 15.76 21.81
C PHE A 347 -10.11 15.61 23.31
N TYR A 348 -11.37 15.62 23.72
CA TYR A 348 -11.74 15.30 25.08
C TYR A 348 -13.02 14.47 25.16
N ASN A 349 -13.15 13.78 26.28
CA ASN A 349 -14.33 13.05 26.71
C ASN A 349 -14.70 13.58 28.09
N ASN A 350 -15.85 14.22 28.24
CA ASN A 350 -16.28 14.94 29.45
C ASN A 350 -16.23 14.12 30.74
N ILE A 351 -16.09 12.80 30.65
CA ILE A 351 -16.26 11.91 31.80
C ILE A 351 -14.93 11.38 32.32
N THR A 352 -13.99 11.12 31.41
CA THR A 352 -12.67 10.58 31.77
C THR A 352 -11.57 11.64 31.78
N ASP A 353 -11.73 12.73 31.04
CA ASP A 353 -10.74 13.79 30.91
C ASP A 353 -11.00 14.92 31.88
N LYS A 354 -10.10 15.17 32.78
CA LYS A 354 -10.09 16.36 33.66
C LYS A 354 -9.52 17.56 32.88
N THR A 355 -10.06 17.83 31.71
CA THR A 355 -9.58 18.91 30.86
C THR A 355 -10.11 20.26 31.32
N LEU A 356 -9.28 21.30 31.17
CA LEU A 356 -9.64 22.67 31.51
C LEU A 356 -10.59 23.32 30.50
N TYR A 357 -10.58 22.82 29.25
CA TYR A 357 -11.33 23.42 28.15
C TYR A 357 -12.43 22.48 27.67
N THR A 358 -13.68 22.95 27.63
CA THR A 358 -14.84 22.15 27.20
C THR A 358 -15.70 22.90 26.24
N MET A 359 -16.20 22.25 25.19
CA MET A 359 -17.18 22.78 24.28
C MET A 359 -18.54 22.83 24.98
N LYS A 360 -19.18 24.03 25.03
CA LYS A 360 -20.47 24.22 25.69
C LYS A 360 -21.62 24.35 24.70
N HIS A 361 -21.28 24.78 23.45
CA HIS A 361 -22.26 25.04 22.41
C HIS A 361 -21.89 24.32 21.12
N PHE A 362 -22.88 24.08 20.29
CA PHE A 362 -22.65 23.59 18.94
C PHE A 362 -22.30 24.79 18.02
N HIS A 363 -21.18 24.70 17.33
CA HIS A 363 -20.77 25.60 16.26
C HIS A 363 -20.66 24.84 14.94
N ALA A 364 -21.36 25.33 13.92
CA ALA A 364 -21.33 24.75 12.58
C ALA A 364 -20.02 25.01 11.83
N ASP A 365 -19.27 26.05 12.26
CA ASP A 365 -17.98 26.43 11.70
C ASP A 365 -16.85 26.21 12.72
N ARG A 366 -15.66 25.96 12.20
CA ARG A 366 -14.48 25.71 13.03
C ARG A 366 -14.02 26.95 13.80
N ASP A 367 -14.16 28.12 13.23
CA ASP A 367 -13.65 29.35 13.85
C ASP A 367 -14.41 29.64 15.13
N GLY A 368 -15.73 29.45 15.15
CA GLY A 368 -16.53 29.50 16.36
C GLY A 368 -16.12 28.48 17.41
N GLN A 369 -15.80 27.26 16.97
CA GLN A 369 -15.31 26.18 17.85
C GLN A 369 -13.96 26.54 18.48
N VAL A 370 -13.00 26.98 17.68
CA VAL A 370 -11.66 27.39 18.15
C VAL A 370 -11.76 28.60 19.06
N LYS A 371 -12.59 29.58 18.70
CA LYS A 371 -12.81 30.76 19.51
C LYS A 371 -13.34 30.41 20.91
N GLU A 372 -14.34 29.55 21.04
CA GLU A 372 -14.87 29.13 22.33
C GLU A 372 -13.80 28.46 23.21
N LEU A 373 -12.88 27.71 22.64
CA LEU A 373 -11.77 27.06 23.36
C LEU A 373 -10.69 28.10 23.75
N THR A 374 -10.34 29.02 22.85
CA THR A 374 -9.33 30.03 23.11
C THR A 374 -9.79 31.07 24.13
N ASP A 375 -11.10 31.43 24.15
CA ASP A 375 -11.71 32.30 25.18
C ASP A 375 -11.59 31.64 26.59
N GLN A 376 -11.45 30.31 26.68
CA GLN A 376 -11.19 29.59 27.91
C GLN A 376 -9.70 29.53 28.27
N GLY A 377 -8.80 30.03 27.41
CA GLY A 377 -7.36 30.03 27.59
C GLY A 377 -6.56 28.95 26.84
N LEU A 378 -7.21 28.22 25.92
CA LEU A 378 -6.45 27.30 25.04
C LEU A 378 -5.50 28.12 24.16
N SER A 379 -4.22 27.77 24.22
CA SER A 379 -3.18 28.36 23.37
C SER A 379 -2.43 27.25 22.63
N ALA A 380 -2.15 27.48 21.36
CA ALA A 380 -1.42 26.53 20.51
C ALA A 380 -0.40 27.27 19.63
N SER A 381 0.87 26.95 19.80
CA SER A 381 1.97 27.43 18.96
C SER A 381 3.04 26.33 18.85
N CYS A 382 3.86 26.36 17.79
CA CYS A 382 4.98 25.43 17.65
C CYS A 382 6.01 25.56 18.79
N GLU A 383 6.25 26.77 19.28
CA GLU A 383 7.22 27.06 20.34
C GLU A 383 6.85 26.40 21.66
N THR A 384 5.55 26.33 21.96
CA THR A 384 5.01 25.78 23.21
C THR A 384 4.37 24.40 23.02
N ALA A 385 4.39 23.87 21.79
CA ALA A 385 3.78 22.59 21.48
C ALA A 385 4.45 21.45 22.29
N ALA A 386 3.62 20.59 22.86
CA ALA A 386 4.08 19.34 23.43
C ALA A 386 4.74 18.46 22.34
N ALA A 387 5.57 17.54 22.76
CA ALA A 387 6.09 16.54 21.83
C ALA A 387 4.95 15.72 21.23
N PRO A 388 4.92 15.54 19.89
CA PRO A 388 3.85 14.81 19.22
C PRO A 388 3.87 13.34 19.64
N SER A 389 2.69 12.73 19.81
CA SER A 389 2.56 11.33 20.27
C SER A 389 3.06 10.29 19.26
N ALA A 390 3.19 10.64 18.00
CA ALA A 390 3.66 9.76 16.93
C ALA A 390 4.43 10.56 15.86
N PRO A 391 5.58 11.18 16.19
CA PRO A 391 6.37 11.92 15.23
C PRO A 391 6.92 11.01 14.13
N THR A 392 7.11 11.59 12.96
CA THR A 392 7.87 10.98 11.88
C THR A 392 9.23 11.65 11.81
N ILE A 393 10.29 10.83 11.85
CA ILE A 393 11.68 11.25 11.81
C ILE A 393 12.30 10.73 10.51
N ILE A 394 13.14 11.52 9.88
CA ILE A 394 13.93 11.07 8.72
C ILE A 394 15.36 10.81 9.20
N ASP A 395 15.88 9.62 8.90
CA ASP A 395 17.28 9.30 9.19
C ASP A 395 18.19 10.19 8.33
N LYS A 396 19.20 10.83 8.95
CA LYS A 396 20.18 11.65 8.21
C LYS A 396 20.95 10.84 7.17
N ASP A 397 21.18 9.55 7.44
CA ASP A 397 21.90 8.64 6.56
C ASP A 397 20.98 7.96 5.53
N LEU A 398 19.70 8.35 5.44
CA LEU A 398 18.72 7.79 4.51
C LEU A 398 19.14 8.01 3.07
N LYS A 399 19.35 6.91 2.35
CA LYS A 399 19.70 6.88 0.93
C LYS A 399 18.48 6.53 0.09
N MET A 400 18.49 6.99 -1.17
CA MET A 400 17.50 6.56 -2.15
C MET A 400 17.55 5.05 -2.34
N ASN A 401 16.37 4.44 -2.52
CA ASN A 401 16.29 3.04 -2.91
C ASN A 401 17.08 2.83 -4.19
N ALA A 402 17.83 1.77 -4.26
CA ALA A 402 18.59 1.42 -5.45
C ALA A 402 18.45 -0.07 -5.75
N THR A 403 18.61 -0.42 -7.02
CA THR A 403 18.50 -1.80 -7.47
C THR A 403 19.56 -2.08 -8.54
N TRP A 404 20.36 -3.10 -8.33
CA TRP A 404 21.15 -3.73 -9.39
C TRP A 404 20.27 -4.72 -10.13
N LYS A 405 20.09 -4.53 -11.45
CA LYS A 405 19.30 -5.42 -12.30
C LYS A 405 20.17 -6.03 -13.37
N SER A 406 20.00 -7.33 -13.61
CA SER A 406 20.65 -8.07 -14.70
C SER A 406 19.61 -8.89 -15.44
N SER A 407 19.70 -8.95 -16.75
CA SER A 407 18.89 -9.82 -17.58
C SER A 407 19.75 -10.51 -18.64
N LEU A 408 19.37 -11.74 -18.97
CA LEU A 408 19.94 -12.50 -20.09
C LEU A 408 18.81 -13.25 -20.79
N ALA A 409 18.74 -13.14 -22.10
CA ALA A 409 17.75 -13.83 -22.89
C ALA A 409 18.38 -14.49 -24.13
N ILE A 410 17.78 -15.60 -24.52
CA ILE A 410 18.10 -16.37 -25.72
C ILE A 410 16.81 -16.49 -26.53
N ASP A 411 16.80 -15.93 -27.74
CA ASP A 411 15.72 -16.02 -28.67
C ASP A 411 16.13 -16.94 -29.84
N VAL A 412 15.34 -17.97 -30.11
CA VAL A 412 15.64 -19.01 -31.10
C VAL A 412 14.47 -19.22 -32.04
N LYS A 413 14.75 -19.18 -33.34
CA LYS A 413 13.80 -19.62 -34.36
C LYS A 413 13.94 -21.14 -34.55
N LEU A 414 13.03 -21.88 -33.96
CA LEU A 414 12.98 -23.34 -34.05
C LEU A 414 12.42 -23.78 -35.44
N PRO A 415 12.59 -25.09 -35.84
CA PRO A 415 11.91 -25.66 -37.00
C PRO A 415 10.40 -25.36 -36.98
N TYR A 416 9.81 -25.34 -38.18
CA TYR A 416 8.37 -25.01 -38.37
C TYR A 416 7.97 -23.60 -37.98
N ASP A 417 8.90 -22.63 -38.00
CA ASP A 417 8.68 -21.22 -37.64
C ASP A 417 8.12 -21.02 -36.22
N ILE A 418 8.57 -21.82 -35.28
CA ILE A 418 8.27 -21.65 -33.87
C ILE A 418 9.29 -20.68 -33.26
N ASP A 419 8.82 -19.60 -32.65
CA ASP A 419 9.63 -18.70 -31.87
C ASP A 419 9.75 -19.23 -30.42
N PHE A 420 10.97 -19.47 -29.97
CA PHE A 420 11.28 -19.81 -28.59
C PHE A 420 12.09 -18.68 -27.96
N SER A 421 11.74 -18.29 -26.73
CA SER A 421 12.52 -17.37 -25.90
C SER A 421 12.69 -17.93 -24.51
N LEU A 422 13.91 -17.85 -23.97
CA LEU A 422 14.23 -18.10 -22.58
C LEU A 422 14.89 -16.87 -22.00
N GLU A 423 14.27 -16.29 -20.97
CA GLU A 423 14.76 -15.06 -20.31
C GLU A 423 14.91 -15.28 -18.81
N GLY A 424 16.08 -14.91 -18.28
CA GLY A 424 16.38 -14.81 -16.86
C GLY A 424 16.54 -13.35 -16.43
N ILE A 425 15.90 -12.97 -15.33
CA ILE A 425 16.06 -11.66 -14.69
C ILE A 425 16.50 -11.88 -13.26
N TYR A 426 17.48 -11.09 -12.81
CA TYR A 426 17.91 -11.01 -11.42
C TYR A 426 17.98 -9.55 -10.97
N SER A 427 17.42 -9.28 -9.80
CA SER A 427 17.50 -7.94 -9.18
C SER A 427 17.94 -8.08 -7.72
N ARG A 428 18.84 -7.21 -7.28
CA ARG A 428 19.24 -7.06 -5.89
C ARG A 428 18.97 -5.64 -5.44
N GLU A 429 18.25 -5.50 -4.32
CA GLU A 429 17.95 -4.18 -3.76
C GLU A 429 19.07 -3.70 -2.86
N PHE A 430 19.36 -2.42 -2.97
CA PHE A 430 20.24 -1.65 -2.10
C PHE A 430 19.44 -0.52 -1.48
N ASN A 431 19.68 -0.29 -0.19
CA ASN A 431 19.04 0.78 0.58
C ASN A 431 17.49 0.78 0.49
N PRO A 432 16.79 -0.37 0.56
CA PRO A 432 15.34 -0.33 0.59
C PRO A 432 14.86 0.47 1.79
N ALA A 433 13.97 1.43 1.57
CA ALA A 433 13.45 2.24 2.65
C ALA A 433 12.50 1.41 3.53
N ILE A 434 12.64 1.53 4.82
CA ILE A 434 11.75 0.95 5.83
C ILE A 434 11.46 1.97 6.92
N VAL A 435 10.49 1.63 7.77
CA VAL A 435 10.16 2.39 8.98
C VAL A 435 10.51 1.56 10.20
N VAL A 436 11.22 2.14 11.16
CA VAL A 436 11.47 1.58 12.49
C VAL A 436 10.85 2.46 13.55
N ASN A 437 10.52 1.90 14.70
CA ASN A 437 9.95 2.66 15.83
C ASN A 437 11.01 2.88 16.91
N LYS A 438 11.52 4.08 17.03
CA LYS A 438 12.51 4.47 18.05
C LYS A 438 11.92 4.60 19.46
N GLY A 439 10.60 4.55 19.60
CA GLY A 439 9.92 4.48 20.91
C GLY A 439 10.21 3.18 21.69
N TYR A 440 10.82 2.18 21.06
CA TYR A 440 11.15 0.90 21.65
C TYR A 440 12.60 0.51 21.37
N CYS A 441 13.25 -0.11 22.35
CA CYS A 441 14.60 -0.66 22.24
C CYS A 441 14.67 -2.09 22.77
N TYR A 442 15.58 -2.88 22.21
CA TYR A 442 15.91 -4.22 22.70
C TYR A 442 17.07 -4.09 23.70
N GLU A 443 16.74 -4.15 24.98
CA GLU A 443 17.70 -3.93 26.07
C GLU A 443 18.12 -5.23 26.76
N GLY A 444 19.42 -5.39 26.96
CA GLY A 444 19.99 -6.37 27.91
C GLY A 444 19.68 -7.83 27.59
N GLY A 445 19.33 -8.18 26.37
CA GLY A 445 19.03 -9.56 25.99
C GLY A 445 17.68 -10.09 26.51
N LYS A 446 16.74 -9.22 26.89
CA LYS A 446 15.44 -9.60 27.41
C LYS A 446 14.66 -10.42 26.39
N THR A 447 14.16 -11.58 26.81
CA THR A 447 13.35 -12.47 25.98
C THR A 447 12.00 -12.77 26.62
N ILE A 448 11.06 -13.20 25.80
CA ILE A 448 9.79 -13.80 26.23
C ILE A 448 9.71 -15.21 25.63
N GLU A 449 9.35 -16.18 26.47
CA GLU A 449 9.04 -17.54 26.05
C GLU A 449 7.52 -17.72 26.10
N LEU A 450 6.92 -18.02 24.95
CA LEU A 450 5.47 -18.26 24.85
C LEU A 450 5.14 -19.73 25.09
N ALA A 451 6.02 -20.62 24.68
CA ALA A 451 5.97 -22.06 24.86
C ALA A 451 7.37 -22.65 24.68
N PRO A 452 7.64 -23.90 25.10
CA PRO A 452 8.90 -24.58 24.82
C PRO A 452 9.25 -24.51 23.33
N GLY A 453 10.43 -23.97 23.04
CA GLY A 453 10.91 -23.74 21.66
C GLY A 453 10.49 -22.40 21.02
N ASP A 454 9.52 -21.67 21.60
CA ASP A 454 9.09 -20.36 21.13
C ASP A 454 9.64 -19.24 22.02
N THR A 455 10.91 -18.89 21.82
CA THR A 455 11.60 -17.81 22.53
C THR A 455 11.86 -16.63 21.60
N ARG A 456 11.48 -15.42 22.01
CA ARG A 456 11.55 -14.19 21.19
C ARG A 456 12.19 -13.07 21.97
N ARG A 457 12.72 -12.06 21.24
CA ARG A 457 13.12 -10.79 21.83
C ARG A 457 11.93 -10.10 22.47
N TYR A 458 12.16 -9.36 23.53
CA TYR A 458 11.13 -8.55 24.20
C TYR A 458 11.61 -7.12 24.36
N TYR A 459 10.84 -6.16 23.83
CA TYR A 459 11.22 -4.76 23.79
C TYR A 459 10.76 -4.00 25.03
N SER A 460 11.52 -2.98 25.39
CA SER A 460 11.20 -2.00 26.42
C SER A 460 11.01 -0.62 25.81
N LEU A 461 10.28 0.27 26.51
CA LEU A 461 10.18 1.66 26.10
C LEU A 461 11.56 2.32 26.14
N SER A 462 11.89 3.07 25.10
CA SER A 462 13.21 3.66 24.92
C SER A 462 13.33 5.08 25.49
N ALA A 463 12.24 5.86 25.52
CA ALA A 463 12.27 7.24 25.98
C ALA A 463 12.61 7.32 27.49
N SER A 464 13.68 8.03 27.83
CA SER A 464 14.09 8.22 29.24
C SER A 464 13.13 9.18 29.93
N GLY A 465 12.75 8.84 31.17
CA GLY A 465 11.84 9.64 31.98
C GLY A 465 10.36 9.51 31.61
N ASN A 466 10.03 8.58 30.69
CA ASN A 466 8.67 8.31 30.26
C ASN A 466 7.89 7.55 31.33
N LYS A 467 7.38 8.26 32.34
CA LYS A 467 6.65 7.65 33.48
C LYS A 467 5.25 7.18 33.11
N ASP A 468 4.65 7.78 32.07
CA ASP A 468 3.25 7.58 31.70
C ASP A 468 3.05 6.91 30.35
N ASN A 469 4.09 6.29 29.77
CA ASN A 469 4.07 5.66 28.44
C ASN A 469 3.66 6.62 27.30
N GLU A 470 3.94 7.92 27.42
CA GLU A 470 3.52 8.94 26.45
C GLU A 470 4.20 8.81 25.09
N TYR A 471 5.45 8.31 25.05
CA TYR A 471 6.27 8.24 23.83
C TYR A 471 6.49 6.81 23.39
N GLN A 472 5.42 6.12 23.08
CA GLN A 472 5.48 4.75 22.54
C GLN A 472 5.81 4.73 21.04
N ASN A 473 5.64 5.84 20.33
CA ASN A 473 5.76 5.88 18.87
C ASN A 473 6.65 7.04 18.44
N ALA A 474 7.83 6.72 17.95
CA ALA A 474 8.73 7.64 17.24
C ALA A 474 9.19 6.93 15.95
N TYR A 475 8.47 7.14 14.87
CA TYR A 475 8.69 6.43 13.61
C TYR A 475 9.81 7.07 12.80
N MET A 476 10.86 6.31 12.53
CA MET A 476 11.99 6.75 11.72
C MET A 476 11.98 6.07 10.35
N ILE A 477 12.01 6.86 9.29
CA ILE A 477 12.26 6.40 7.93
C ILE A 477 13.76 6.21 7.77
N THR A 478 14.21 4.99 7.51
CA THR A 478 15.62 4.62 7.36
C THR A 478 15.78 3.56 6.26
N ASN A 479 17.00 3.08 6.04
CA ASN A 479 17.25 1.99 5.10
C ASN A 479 17.42 0.66 5.82
N ALA A 480 16.86 -0.41 5.22
CA ALA A 480 17.19 -1.78 5.59
C ALA A 480 18.51 -2.24 4.96
N GLY A 481 18.91 -3.46 5.29
CA GLY A 481 20.08 -4.10 4.70
C GLY A 481 19.93 -4.33 3.18
N HIS A 482 20.97 -4.86 2.55
CA HIS A 482 21.07 -5.04 1.10
C HIS A 482 21.00 -6.52 0.65
N LYS A 483 20.22 -7.35 1.38
CA LYS A 483 20.05 -8.78 1.07
C LYS A 483 18.77 -9.09 0.30
N ALA A 484 17.89 -8.10 0.08
CA ALA A 484 16.65 -8.27 -0.66
C ALA A 484 16.94 -8.53 -2.15
N TYR A 485 16.18 -9.44 -2.75
CA TYR A 485 16.36 -9.83 -4.14
C TYR A 485 15.07 -10.31 -4.80
N TYR A 486 15.07 -10.23 -6.12
CA TYR A 486 14.08 -10.86 -6.99
C TYR A 486 14.78 -11.59 -8.12
N TYR A 487 14.28 -12.76 -8.52
CA TYR A 487 14.62 -13.36 -9.79
C TYR A 487 13.41 -14.02 -10.45
N SER A 488 13.47 -14.09 -11.78
CA SER A 488 12.52 -14.85 -12.59
C SER A 488 13.21 -15.54 -13.76
N ILE A 489 12.64 -16.67 -14.17
CA ILE A 489 13.00 -17.38 -15.38
C ILE A 489 11.71 -17.60 -16.16
N THR A 490 11.67 -17.11 -17.41
CA THR A 490 10.50 -17.23 -18.28
C THR A 490 10.91 -17.99 -19.55
N ALA A 491 10.20 -19.07 -19.85
CA ALA A 491 10.29 -19.76 -21.14
C ALA A 491 9.00 -19.51 -21.93
N SER A 492 9.11 -19.13 -23.19
CA SER A 492 7.96 -18.86 -24.06
C SER A 492 8.12 -19.51 -25.44
N LEU A 493 6.98 -19.94 -25.97
CA LEU A 493 6.84 -20.47 -27.32
C LEU A 493 5.73 -19.70 -28.03
N ALA A 494 5.94 -19.34 -29.30
CA ALA A 494 4.92 -18.72 -30.11
C ALA A 494 4.99 -19.25 -31.55
N LYS A 495 3.81 -19.38 -32.19
CA LYS A 495 3.71 -19.76 -33.60
C LYS A 495 2.55 -19.04 -34.26
N LYS A 496 2.84 -18.44 -35.41
CA LYS A 496 1.83 -17.86 -36.32
C LYS A 496 1.65 -18.78 -37.51
N PHE A 497 0.43 -19.19 -37.76
CA PHE A 497 0.07 -20.02 -38.92
C PHE A 497 -0.46 -19.15 -40.06
N ALA A 498 -0.11 -19.47 -41.30
CA ALA A 498 -0.53 -18.71 -42.46
C ALA A 498 -2.05 -18.63 -42.62
N PHE A 499 -2.81 -19.60 -42.12
CA PHE A 499 -4.28 -19.60 -42.19
C PHE A 499 -4.98 -18.72 -41.13
N GLY A 500 -4.20 -17.95 -40.30
CA GLY A 500 -4.73 -16.97 -39.35
C GLY A 500 -4.79 -17.40 -37.89
N LEU A 501 -4.32 -18.62 -37.54
CA LEU A 501 -4.19 -19.07 -36.18
C LEU A 501 -2.86 -18.58 -35.58
N ASN A 502 -2.92 -17.99 -34.38
CA ASN A 502 -1.74 -17.65 -33.58
C ASN A 502 -1.84 -18.39 -32.24
N LEU A 503 -0.77 -19.06 -31.87
CA LEU A 503 -0.65 -19.76 -30.57
C LEU A 503 0.55 -19.21 -29.81
N SER A 504 0.41 -19.00 -28.50
CA SER A 504 1.53 -18.73 -27.62
C SER A 504 1.34 -19.42 -26.27
N ALA A 505 2.45 -19.81 -25.65
CA ALA A 505 2.51 -20.34 -24.29
C ALA A 505 3.74 -19.78 -23.61
N SER A 506 3.62 -19.35 -22.36
CA SER A 506 4.74 -18.93 -21.53
C SER A 506 4.59 -19.41 -20.11
N TYR A 507 5.69 -19.86 -19.53
CA TYR A 507 5.78 -20.23 -18.12
C TYR A 507 6.85 -19.40 -17.45
N THR A 508 6.48 -18.81 -16.31
CA THR A 508 7.39 -18.03 -15.48
C THR A 508 7.47 -18.62 -14.08
N TYR A 509 8.68 -18.91 -13.65
CA TYR A 509 9.01 -19.16 -12.25
C TYR A 509 9.66 -17.92 -11.67
N SER A 510 9.21 -17.48 -10.47
CA SER A 510 9.78 -16.31 -9.81
C SER A 510 9.86 -16.42 -8.29
N LYS A 511 10.83 -15.73 -7.71
CA LYS A 511 11.03 -15.66 -6.26
C LYS A 511 11.53 -14.28 -5.87
N ALA A 512 10.94 -13.73 -4.80
CA ALA A 512 11.40 -12.49 -4.17
C ALA A 512 11.57 -12.68 -2.66
N ARG A 513 12.60 -12.05 -2.13
CA ARG A 513 12.78 -11.81 -0.70
C ARG A 513 12.97 -10.32 -0.46
N SER A 514 12.22 -9.75 0.47
CA SER A 514 12.22 -8.32 0.80
C SER A 514 12.19 -8.09 2.30
N TYR A 515 12.56 -6.90 2.76
CA TYR A 515 12.40 -6.49 4.15
C TYR A 515 10.99 -6.00 4.48
N SER A 516 10.26 -5.52 3.46
CA SER A 516 8.88 -5.07 3.55
C SER A 516 8.18 -5.30 2.20
N ASP A 517 6.88 -5.46 2.21
CA ASP A 517 6.07 -5.50 0.99
C ASP A 517 5.67 -4.09 0.48
N GLY A 518 6.20 -3.03 1.09
CA GLY A 518 5.93 -1.65 0.69
C GLY A 518 4.50 -1.20 0.96
N VAL A 519 3.81 -1.83 1.89
CA VAL A 519 2.40 -1.56 2.19
C VAL A 519 2.28 -0.43 3.21
N GLY A 520 1.33 0.48 2.98
CA GLY A 520 1.01 1.62 3.83
C GLY A 520 1.45 2.94 3.23
N ASP A 521 0.47 3.82 3.03
CA ASP A 521 0.67 5.20 2.59
C ASP A 521 1.08 6.12 3.75
N GLN A 522 0.84 5.71 4.99
CA GLN A 522 1.26 6.41 6.20
C GLN A 522 2.45 5.69 6.85
N VAL A 523 3.34 6.45 7.47
CA VAL A 523 4.58 5.93 8.08
C VAL A 523 4.30 4.92 9.19
N ASN A 524 3.31 5.19 10.06
CA ASN A 524 2.89 4.24 11.08
C ASN A 524 2.33 2.94 10.48
N SER A 525 1.51 3.05 9.42
CA SER A 525 0.99 1.87 8.72
C SER A 525 2.10 1.05 8.06
N ALA A 526 3.12 1.71 7.51
CA ALA A 526 4.30 1.05 6.95
C ALA A 526 5.12 0.30 8.03
N TYR A 527 5.04 0.74 9.28
CA TYR A 527 5.68 0.03 10.39
C TYR A 527 4.89 -1.21 10.82
N TYR A 528 3.59 -1.12 11.09
CA TYR A 528 2.85 -2.21 11.71
C TYR A 528 1.97 -3.03 10.77
N ASN A 529 1.60 -2.53 9.59
CA ASN A 529 0.80 -3.32 8.64
C ASN A 529 1.67 -4.28 7.82
N ASN A 530 1.28 -5.55 7.78
CA ASN A 530 1.87 -6.60 6.94
C ASN A 530 3.39 -6.83 7.11
N ARG A 531 3.97 -6.42 8.24
CA ARG A 531 5.35 -6.73 8.63
C ARG A 531 5.36 -7.78 9.73
N TYR A 532 4.87 -8.98 9.39
CA TYR A 532 4.95 -10.12 10.30
C TYR A 532 6.41 -10.50 10.58
N SER A 533 6.76 -10.67 11.85
CA SER A 533 8.13 -10.98 12.29
C SER A 533 8.13 -11.94 13.48
N VAL A 534 9.26 -12.56 13.73
CA VAL A 534 9.49 -13.35 14.95
C VAL A 534 9.89 -12.42 16.10
N ASN A 535 10.88 -11.56 15.85
CA ASN A 535 11.54 -10.75 16.87
C ASN A 535 11.18 -9.25 16.80
N GLY A 536 10.02 -8.91 16.22
CA GLY A 536 9.52 -7.55 16.16
C GLY A 536 9.86 -6.81 14.85
N ASN A 537 9.13 -5.70 14.64
CA ASN A 537 9.22 -4.93 13.39
C ASN A 537 10.44 -4.00 13.32
N ASN A 538 11.15 -3.80 14.43
CA ASN A 538 12.44 -3.11 14.44
C ASN A 538 13.59 -4.00 13.93
N GLU A 539 13.38 -5.32 13.86
CA GLU A 539 14.33 -6.24 13.24
C GLU A 539 14.18 -6.25 11.72
N MET A 540 15.34 -6.29 11.05
CA MET A 540 15.38 -6.30 9.58
C MET A 540 15.39 -7.74 9.05
N GLU A 541 14.25 -8.43 9.17
CA GLU A 541 14.08 -9.80 8.71
C GLU A 541 13.65 -9.87 7.25
N LEU A 542 14.27 -10.77 6.47
CA LEU A 542 13.85 -11.07 5.11
C LEU A 542 12.66 -12.02 5.10
N GLY A 543 11.58 -11.60 4.44
CA GLY A 543 10.43 -12.44 4.14
C GLY A 543 10.23 -12.64 2.64
N TYR A 544 9.29 -13.49 2.24
CA TYR A 544 8.86 -13.59 0.85
C TYR A 544 7.94 -12.43 0.48
N GLY A 545 8.07 -11.94 -0.75
CA GLY A 545 7.18 -10.92 -1.31
C GLY A 545 5.77 -11.51 -1.55
N THR A 546 4.76 -10.91 -0.94
CA THR A 546 3.37 -11.45 -0.96
C THR A 546 2.67 -11.24 -2.30
N TYR A 547 3.20 -10.38 -3.17
CA TYR A 547 2.63 -10.07 -4.49
C TYR A 547 3.37 -10.75 -5.65
N VAL A 548 4.43 -11.52 -5.38
CA VAL A 548 5.19 -12.23 -6.40
C VAL A 548 4.68 -13.67 -6.52
N ALA A 549 4.01 -13.97 -7.64
CA ALA A 549 3.54 -15.32 -7.93
C ALA A 549 4.73 -16.26 -8.21
N PRO A 550 4.90 -17.35 -7.43
CA PRO A 550 6.00 -18.29 -7.68
C PRO A 550 5.94 -18.95 -9.06
N ASN A 551 4.72 -19.22 -9.52
CA ASN A 551 4.49 -19.89 -10.79
C ASN A 551 3.36 -19.18 -11.55
N ARG A 552 3.57 -18.97 -12.87
CA ARG A 552 2.57 -18.44 -13.77
C ARG A 552 2.68 -19.12 -15.12
N LEU A 553 1.57 -19.66 -15.62
CA LEU A 553 1.40 -20.22 -16.95
C LEU A 553 0.37 -19.39 -17.71
N LEU A 554 0.76 -18.86 -18.85
CA LEU A 554 -0.12 -18.11 -19.75
C LEU A 554 -0.13 -18.81 -21.10
N ILE A 555 -1.33 -19.16 -21.59
CA ILE A 555 -1.51 -19.75 -22.92
C ILE A 555 -2.53 -18.88 -23.67
N SER A 556 -2.23 -18.51 -24.90
CA SER A 556 -3.18 -17.81 -25.75
C SER A 556 -3.33 -18.49 -27.09
N ALA A 557 -4.55 -18.50 -27.60
CA ALA A 557 -4.91 -18.89 -28.94
C ALA A 557 -5.81 -17.83 -29.57
N SER A 558 -5.45 -17.34 -30.74
CA SER A 558 -6.31 -16.43 -31.49
C SER A 558 -6.41 -16.89 -32.95
N TYR A 559 -7.62 -16.79 -33.48
CA TYR A 559 -7.89 -17.10 -34.87
C TYR A 559 -8.64 -15.97 -35.52
N LYS A 560 -8.10 -15.45 -36.62
CA LYS A 560 -8.75 -14.39 -37.42
C LYS A 560 -8.88 -14.83 -38.85
N LYS A 561 -10.09 -14.62 -39.42
CA LYS A 561 -10.37 -14.91 -40.83
C LYS A 561 -11.33 -13.89 -41.40
N ASP A 562 -10.92 -13.27 -42.52
CA ASP A 562 -11.79 -12.47 -43.33
C ASP A 562 -12.42 -13.35 -44.42
N TYR A 563 -13.72 -13.15 -44.72
CA TYR A 563 -14.46 -13.95 -45.67
C TYR A 563 -15.56 -13.13 -46.35
N ALA A 564 -16.03 -13.60 -47.51
CA ALA A 564 -17.11 -12.95 -48.28
C ALA A 564 -16.91 -11.45 -48.52
N LYS A 565 -15.67 -10.94 -48.55
CA LYS A 565 -15.26 -9.54 -48.77
C LYS A 565 -15.77 -8.54 -47.74
N HIS A 566 -16.84 -8.83 -47.02
CA HIS A 566 -17.53 -7.92 -46.12
C HIS A 566 -17.52 -8.36 -44.66
N PHE A 567 -16.95 -9.51 -44.34
CA PHE A 567 -16.99 -10.08 -43.00
C PHE A 567 -15.60 -10.48 -42.52
N GLY A 568 -15.39 -10.35 -41.24
CA GLY A 568 -14.21 -10.87 -40.56
C GLY A 568 -14.56 -11.33 -39.15
N SER A 569 -14.23 -12.57 -38.85
CA SER A 569 -14.42 -13.12 -37.49
C SER A 569 -13.07 -13.28 -36.79
N GLU A 570 -13.03 -12.96 -35.51
CA GLU A 570 -11.88 -13.14 -34.65
C GLU A 570 -12.32 -13.84 -33.36
N VAL A 571 -11.66 -14.94 -33.04
CA VAL A 571 -11.86 -15.70 -31.80
C VAL A 571 -10.56 -15.70 -31.00
N GLY A 572 -10.64 -15.40 -29.71
CA GLY A 572 -9.52 -15.44 -28.78
C GLY A 572 -9.83 -16.29 -27.55
N LEU A 573 -8.87 -17.06 -27.12
CA LEU A 573 -8.86 -17.79 -25.85
C LEU A 573 -7.59 -17.45 -25.12
N ILE A 574 -7.71 -17.09 -23.82
CA ILE A 574 -6.58 -16.86 -22.93
C ILE A 574 -6.79 -17.69 -21.68
N TYR A 575 -5.86 -18.60 -21.43
CA TYR A 575 -5.78 -19.34 -20.20
C TYR A 575 -4.66 -18.75 -19.34
N GLU A 576 -4.95 -18.46 -18.08
CA GLU A 576 -3.99 -18.09 -17.06
C GLU A 576 -4.08 -19.04 -15.86
N GLY A 577 -2.96 -19.67 -15.54
CA GLY A 577 -2.79 -20.41 -14.30
C GLY A 577 -1.70 -19.76 -13.45
N MET A 578 -1.97 -19.43 -12.19
CA MET A 578 -0.97 -18.85 -11.29
C MET A 578 -1.30 -19.08 -9.81
N ASN A 579 -0.27 -18.95 -8.97
CA ASN A 579 -0.49 -18.96 -7.52
C ASN A 579 -1.06 -17.62 -7.08
N ILE A 580 -2.36 -17.54 -6.82
CA ILE A 580 -3.05 -16.34 -6.36
C ILE A 580 -4.36 -16.71 -5.65
N GLY A 581 -4.74 -15.91 -4.66
CA GLY A 581 -5.99 -16.06 -3.94
C GLY A 581 -6.20 -14.89 -2.98
N TYR A 582 -6.87 -15.14 -1.87
CA TYR A 582 -7.16 -14.11 -0.88
C TYR A 582 -6.77 -14.56 0.53
N ALA A 583 -6.20 -13.66 1.30
CA ALA A 583 -5.96 -13.81 2.73
C ALA A 583 -6.31 -12.49 3.43
N ASP A 584 -7.01 -12.58 4.57
CA ASP A 584 -7.44 -11.42 5.36
C ASP A 584 -8.21 -10.35 4.54
N GLY A 585 -8.96 -10.79 3.50
CA GLY A 585 -9.73 -9.93 2.60
C GLY A 585 -8.94 -9.31 1.44
N TYR A 586 -7.63 -9.53 1.35
CA TYR A 586 -6.77 -8.96 0.29
C TYR A 586 -6.31 -10.03 -0.69
N SER A 587 -6.21 -9.65 -1.97
CA SER A 587 -5.60 -10.51 -2.99
C SER A 587 -4.10 -10.65 -2.74
N CYS A 588 -3.59 -11.87 -2.76
CA CYS A 588 -2.18 -12.17 -2.53
C CYS A 588 -1.76 -13.47 -3.24
N THR A 589 -0.46 -13.63 -3.45
CA THR A 589 0.14 -14.85 -3.98
C THR A 589 0.73 -15.72 -2.86
N ARG A 590 0.97 -15.10 -1.70
CA ARG A 590 1.53 -15.70 -0.49
C ARG A 590 0.94 -15.05 0.75
N TYR A 591 0.92 -15.76 1.86
CA TYR A 591 0.44 -15.27 3.15
C TYR A 591 1.29 -15.79 4.31
N SER A 592 1.04 -15.24 5.50
CA SER A 592 1.82 -15.52 6.72
C SER A 592 0.92 -16.11 7.80
N TYR A 593 1.30 -17.23 8.38
CA TYR A 593 0.68 -17.71 9.62
C TYR A 593 1.21 -16.91 10.81
N ASN A 594 0.29 -16.38 11.61
CA ASN A 594 0.59 -15.47 12.71
C ASN A 594 -0.24 -15.77 13.96
N LEU A 595 0.06 -15.11 15.09
CA LEU A 595 -0.61 -15.31 16.39
C LEU A 595 -1.79 -14.36 16.64
N GLY A 596 -2.19 -13.53 15.64
CA GLY A 596 -3.28 -12.58 15.76
C GLY A 596 -3.02 -11.43 16.74
N THR A 597 -1.80 -11.29 17.23
CA THR A 597 -1.38 -10.25 18.17
C THR A 597 0.13 -10.00 18.12
N ASN A 598 0.57 -8.85 18.62
CA ASN A 598 1.98 -8.59 18.92
C ASN A 598 2.34 -9.20 20.28
N VAL A 599 3.46 -9.93 20.34
CA VAL A 599 3.91 -10.60 21.56
C VAL A 599 5.26 -10.09 22.06
N VAL A 600 5.95 -9.28 21.27
CA VAL A 600 7.31 -8.79 21.56
C VAL A 600 7.35 -7.39 22.16
N ASN A 601 6.19 -6.75 22.32
CA ASN A 601 6.02 -5.42 22.94
C ASN A 601 6.76 -4.29 22.20
N ASP A 602 6.76 -4.29 20.86
CA ASP A 602 7.38 -3.25 20.02
C ASP A 602 6.38 -2.37 19.28
N TYR A 603 5.09 -2.48 19.61
CA TYR A 603 3.97 -1.83 18.91
C TYR A 603 3.90 -2.20 17.41
N GLY A 604 4.46 -3.35 17.06
CA GLY A 604 4.52 -3.83 15.68
C GLY A 604 3.27 -4.60 15.26
N SER A 605 3.38 -5.26 14.12
CA SER A 605 2.36 -6.12 13.55
C SER A 605 2.23 -7.45 14.31
N ASN A 606 1.39 -8.33 13.81
CA ASN A 606 1.19 -9.66 14.36
C ASN A 606 2.49 -10.50 14.30
N ALA A 607 2.76 -11.23 15.38
CA ALA A 607 3.91 -12.11 15.47
C ALA A 607 3.72 -13.38 14.64
N LEU A 608 4.76 -13.83 13.95
CA LEU A 608 4.76 -15.10 13.21
C LEU A 608 4.57 -16.28 14.17
N MET A 609 3.79 -17.27 13.72
CA MET A 609 3.48 -18.46 14.51
C MET A 609 4.71 -19.39 14.59
N TYR A 610 5.03 -19.92 15.77
CA TYR A 610 5.89 -21.08 15.94
C TYR A 610 5.06 -22.35 15.75
N VAL A 611 5.55 -23.32 14.98
CA VAL A 611 4.87 -24.58 14.71
C VAL A 611 5.44 -25.65 15.67
N PRO A 612 4.61 -26.27 16.52
CA PRO A 612 5.12 -27.27 17.46
C PRO A 612 5.78 -28.45 16.74
N GLU A 613 6.78 -29.05 17.37
CA GLU A 613 7.55 -30.15 16.81
C GLU A 613 6.72 -31.43 16.68
N SER A 614 5.91 -31.70 17.68
CA SER A 614 5.04 -32.89 17.74
C SER A 614 3.73 -32.61 18.48
N ARG A 615 2.79 -33.58 18.45
CA ARG A 615 1.56 -33.51 19.26
C ARG A 615 1.87 -33.54 20.76
N GLU A 616 2.85 -34.31 21.17
CA GLU A 616 3.29 -34.43 22.55
C GLU A 616 3.83 -33.11 23.08
N ALA A 617 4.62 -32.37 22.27
CA ALA A 617 5.14 -31.06 22.62
C ALA A 617 4.02 -30.05 22.95
N LEU A 618 2.83 -30.18 22.37
CA LEU A 618 1.67 -29.32 22.69
C LEU A 618 1.16 -29.51 24.11
N ASN A 619 1.49 -30.60 24.82
CA ASN A 619 1.05 -30.80 26.21
C ASN A 619 1.67 -29.76 27.15
N ASP A 620 2.87 -29.26 26.82
CA ASP A 620 3.58 -28.24 27.57
C ASP A 620 3.15 -26.80 27.20
N TRP A 621 2.30 -26.65 26.15
CA TRP A 621 1.77 -25.35 25.76
C TRP A 621 0.53 -25.01 26.59
N LYS A 622 0.46 -23.78 27.07
CA LYS A 622 -0.63 -23.28 27.92
C LYS A 622 -1.87 -22.98 27.06
N PHE A 623 -2.70 -23.96 26.78
CA PHE A 623 -4.03 -23.75 26.24
C PHE A 623 -5.05 -23.52 27.36
N MET A 624 -6.11 -22.77 27.06
CA MET A 624 -7.18 -22.50 28.00
C MET A 624 -8.54 -22.90 27.41
N ASP A 625 -9.42 -23.46 28.24
CA ASP A 625 -10.77 -23.78 27.83
C ASP A 625 -11.53 -22.53 27.39
N VAL A 626 -12.27 -22.65 26.30
CA VAL A 626 -13.16 -21.60 25.82
C VAL A 626 -14.53 -21.81 26.44
N THR A 627 -15.00 -20.81 27.18
CA THR A 627 -16.28 -20.85 27.86
C THR A 627 -17.30 -19.92 27.21
N ASN A 628 -18.58 -20.26 27.28
CA ASN A 628 -19.66 -19.35 26.92
C ASN A 628 -19.72 -18.22 27.98
N SER A 629 -19.57 -16.99 27.58
CA SER A 629 -19.52 -15.83 28.48
C SER A 629 -20.84 -15.59 29.28
N LYS A 630 -21.95 -16.16 28.81
CA LYS A 630 -23.27 -16.01 29.48
C LYS A 630 -23.57 -17.15 30.43
N THR A 631 -23.21 -18.40 30.08
CA THR A 631 -23.57 -19.61 30.85
C THR A 631 -22.42 -20.17 31.67
N GLY A 632 -21.16 -19.78 31.39
CA GLY A 632 -19.96 -20.35 31.99
C GLY A 632 -19.62 -21.77 31.50
N GLU A 633 -20.42 -22.35 30.61
CA GLU A 633 -20.22 -23.69 30.07
C GLU A 633 -18.98 -23.76 29.17
N VAL A 634 -18.19 -24.82 29.32
CA VAL A 634 -17.03 -25.07 28.44
C VAL A 634 -17.51 -25.50 27.07
N THR A 635 -17.18 -24.71 26.04
CA THR A 635 -17.58 -24.97 24.65
C THR A 635 -16.46 -25.56 23.81
N TYR A 636 -15.19 -25.49 24.31
CA TYR A 636 -14.03 -26.05 23.63
C TYR A 636 -12.90 -26.24 24.63
N THR A 637 -12.60 -27.50 24.97
CA THR A 637 -11.59 -27.83 25.96
C THR A 637 -10.15 -27.58 25.44
N ALA A 638 -9.21 -27.33 26.32
CA ALA A 638 -7.80 -27.16 26.01
C ALA A 638 -7.23 -28.38 25.26
N ASP A 639 -7.59 -29.61 25.67
CA ASP A 639 -7.12 -30.83 25.03
C ASP A 639 -7.67 -31.00 23.61
N ALA A 640 -8.98 -30.76 23.42
CA ALA A 640 -9.56 -30.77 22.10
C ALA A 640 -8.93 -29.73 21.16
N GLN A 641 -8.57 -28.54 21.69
CA GLN A 641 -7.86 -27.53 20.90
C GLN A 641 -6.47 -27.99 20.45
N ARG A 642 -5.72 -28.72 21.32
CA ARG A 642 -4.40 -29.27 20.97
C ARG A 642 -4.50 -30.32 19.87
N ASP A 643 -5.48 -31.23 19.97
CA ASP A 643 -5.70 -32.28 18.96
C ASP A 643 -6.10 -31.68 17.61
N ASP A 644 -7.06 -30.77 17.62
CA ASP A 644 -7.56 -30.13 16.42
C ASP A 644 -6.49 -29.23 15.76
N PHE A 645 -5.66 -28.52 16.55
CA PHE A 645 -4.55 -27.74 16.03
C PHE A 645 -3.47 -28.62 15.39
N TRP A 646 -3.14 -29.76 16.02
CA TRP A 646 -2.20 -30.73 15.43
C TRP A 646 -2.74 -31.31 14.12
N ASN A 647 -4.03 -31.65 14.07
CA ASN A 647 -4.70 -32.13 12.85
C ASN A 647 -4.67 -31.04 11.76
N TYR A 648 -4.89 -29.77 12.14
CA TYR A 648 -4.79 -28.64 11.23
C TYR A 648 -3.37 -28.46 10.67
N ILE A 649 -2.33 -28.57 11.48
CA ILE A 649 -0.94 -28.52 11.02
C ILE A 649 -0.67 -29.62 9.98
N ASN A 650 -1.11 -30.84 10.22
CA ASN A 650 -0.82 -31.98 9.35
C ASN A 650 -1.57 -31.93 8.01
N GLN A 651 -2.75 -31.34 7.94
CA GLN A 651 -3.49 -31.15 6.68
C GLN A 651 -2.96 -29.97 5.85
N ASP A 652 -2.31 -28.97 6.47
CA ASP A 652 -1.82 -27.80 5.77
C ASP A 652 -0.50 -28.08 5.05
N SER A 653 -0.43 -27.73 3.77
CA SER A 653 0.73 -28.03 2.92
C SER A 653 2.01 -27.29 3.34
N TYR A 654 1.90 -26.15 3.99
CA TYR A 654 3.04 -25.37 4.48
C TYR A 654 3.42 -25.76 5.91
N LEU A 655 2.44 -25.75 6.83
CA LEU A 655 2.69 -25.97 8.27
C LEU A 655 3.29 -27.34 8.57
N LYS A 656 2.81 -28.40 7.89
CA LYS A 656 3.35 -29.77 8.09
C LYS A 656 4.87 -29.89 7.85
N ASN A 657 5.42 -28.97 7.03
CA ASN A 657 6.85 -28.93 6.71
C ASN A 657 7.64 -27.91 7.57
N ARG A 658 6.98 -27.31 8.57
CA ARG A 658 7.57 -26.29 9.45
C ARG A 658 7.63 -26.71 10.92
N LYS A 659 7.40 -27.96 11.23
CA LYS A 659 7.44 -28.50 12.60
C LYS A 659 8.76 -28.17 13.27
N GLY A 660 8.71 -27.66 14.51
CA GLY A 660 9.87 -27.16 15.24
C GLY A 660 10.48 -25.86 14.75
N GLN A 661 9.75 -25.09 13.91
CA GLN A 661 10.25 -23.87 13.30
C GLN A 661 9.18 -22.75 13.31
N TYR A 662 9.62 -21.52 13.23
CA TYR A 662 8.73 -20.39 12.99
C TYR A 662 8.19 -20.40 11.56
N ALA A 663 6.95 -19.99 11.39
CA ALA A 663 6.43 -19.58 10.09
C ALA A 663 7.25 -18.39 9.55
N GLU A 664 7.32 -18.26 8.24
CA GLU A 664 8.02 -17.15 7.58
C GLU A 664 7.00 -16.13 7.05
N ARG A 665 7.37 -14.86 7.02
CA ARG A 665 6.57 -13.84 6.33
C ARG A 665 6.43 -14.21 4.86
N GLY A 666 5.16 -14.32 4.38
CA GLY A 666 4.85 -14.78 3.04
C GLY A 666 5.31 -16.23 2.74
N GLY A 667 5.53 -17.06 3.77
CA GLY A 667 6.04 -18.42 3.61
C GLY A 667 5.04 -19.36 2.94
N ALA A 668 3.76 -19.25 3.28
CA ALA A 668 2.71 -20.06 2.69
C ALA A 668 2.33 -19.53 1.29
N VAL A 669 2.25 -20.43 0.30
CA VAL A 669 1.92 -20.13 -1.09
C VAL A 669 0.45 -20.41 -1.33
N MET A 670 -0.25 -19.49 -2.02
CA MET A 670 -1.61 -19.72 -2.45
C MET A 670 -1.69 -20.86 -3.45
N PRO A 671 -2.78 -21.65 -3.44
CA PRO A 671 -3.02 -22.65 -4.48
C PRO A 671 -3.05 -22.04 -5.89
N TRP A 672 -2.90 -22.87 -6.89
CA TRP A 672 -3.12 -22.44 -8.26
C TRP A 672 -4.56 -21.99 -8.47
N HIS A 673 -4.70 -20.84 -9.08
CA HIS A 673 -5.95 -20.35 -9.66
C HIS A 673 -5.87 -20.53 -11.17
N HIS A 674 -6.97 -20.99 -11.77
CA HIS A 674 -7.08 -21.28 -13.19
C HIS A 674 -8.22 -20.45 -13.76
N GLN A 675 -7.91 -19.57 -14.72
CA GLN A 675 -8.89 -18.73 -15.42
C GLN A 675 -8.80 -18.96 -16.91
N LEU A 676 -9.94 -19.05 -17.57
CA LEU A 676 -10.06 -19.12 -19.03
C LEU A 676 -10.97 -17.99 -19.49
N ASP A 677 -10.41 -17.09 -20.29
CA ASP A 677 -11.15 -15.98 -20.87
C ASP A 677 -11.39 -16.22 -22.35
N PHE A 678 -12.55 -15.80 -22.85
CA PHE A 678 -12.95 -15.93 -24.23
C PHE A 678 -13.32 -14.58 -24.80
N LYS A 679 -12.91 -14.36 -26.06
CA LYS A 679 -13.27 -13.18 -26.84
C LYS A 679 -13.73 -13.59 -28.21
N PHE A 680 -14.83 -12.99 -28.68
CA PHE A 680 -15.31 -13.11 -30.04
C PHE A 680 -15.60 -11.72 -30.61
N ASN A 681 -15.06 -11.42 -31.79
CA ASN A 681 -15.39 -10.21 -32.54
C ASN A 681 -15.90 -10.59 -33.93
N GLN A 682 -17.06 -10.00 -34.35
CA GLN A 682 -17.57 -10.06 -35.70
C GLN A 682 -17.46 -8.69 -36.34
N ASN A 683 -16.68 -8.59 -37.39
CA ASN A 683 -16.47 -7.37 -38.18
C ASN A 683 -17.35 -7.40 -39.43
N PHE A 684 -17.95 -6.27 -39.72
CA PHE A 684 -18.68 -5.99 -40.95
C PHE A 684 -17.96 -4.86 -41.69
N TYR A 685 -17.48 -5.13 -42.91
CA TYR A 685 -16.69 -4.18 -43.69
C TYR A 685 -17.53 -3.53 -44.76
N LEU A 686 -17.49 -2.21 -44.83
CA LEU A 686 -18.13 -1.41 -45.86
C LEU A 686 -17.13 -0.38 -46.42
N ASN A 687 -16.91 -0.38 -47.74
CA ASN A 687 -16.09 0.64 -48.39
C ASN A 687 -16.99 1.80 -48.84
N VAL A 688 -16.77 2.99 -48.28
CA VAL A 688 -17.48 4.22 -48.63
C VAL A 688 -16.46 5.26 -49.05
N GLY A 689 -16.58 5.76 -50.30
CA GLY A 689 -15.65 6.78 -50.80
C GLY A 689 -14.17 6.36 -50.84
N GLY A 690 -13.88 5.06 -50.97
CA GLY A 690 -12.52 4.53 -51.01
C GLY A 690 -11.92 4.24 -49.62
N GLN A 691 -12.65 4.53 -48.56
CA GLN A 691 -12.24 4.26 -47.16
C GLN A 691 -12.95 3.02 -46.60
N LYS A 692 -12.20 2.19 -45.89
CA LYS A 692 -12.74 0.99 -45.23
C LYS A 692 -13.35 1.35 -43.89
N ASN A 693 -14.68 1.24 -43.81
CA ASN A 693 -15.40 1.39 -42.54
C ASN A 693 -15.69 0.02 -41.94
N THR A 694 -15.56 -0.12 -40.65
CA THR A 694 -15.80 -1.39 -39.96
C THR A 694 -16.78 -1.19 -38.79
N LEU A 695 -17.89 -1.96 -38.84
CA LEU A 695 -18.75 -2.12 -37.66
C LEU A 695 -18.38 -3.45 -36.98
N GLN A 696 -17.95 -3.40 -35.76
CA GLN A 696 -17.53 -4.57 -34.98
C GLN A 696 -18.51 -4.81 -33.83
N PHE A 697 -18.98 -6.04 -33.75
CA PHE A 697 -19.69 -6.57 -32.57
C PHE A 697 -18.74 -7.48 -31.78
N GLY A 698 -18.63 -7.26 -30.47
CA GLY A 698 -17.76 -8.01 -29.60
C GLY A 698 -18.51 -8.67 -28.44
N VAL A 699 -18.06 -9.86 -28.06
CA VAL A 699 -18.46 -10.58 -26.86
C VAL A 699 -17.19 -10.97 -26.13
N ASP A 700 -17.02 -10.45 -24.90
CA ASP A 700 -15.93 -10.82 -24.00
C ASP A 700 -16.51 -11.58 -22.82
N ILE A 701 -16.01 -12.79 -22.54
CA ILE A 701 -16.40 -13.61 -21.40
C ILE A 701 -15.18 -13.80 -20.52
N LYS A 702 -15.17 -13.13 -19.38
CA LYS A 702 -14.18 -13.36 -18.35
C LYS A 702 -14.56 -14.60 -17.55
N ASN A 703 -13.58 -15.46 -17.26
CA ASN A 703 -13.76 -16.71 -16.54
C ASN A 703 -14.81 -17.64 -17.17
N LEU A 704 -14.65 -17.93 -18.45
CA LEU A 704 -15.52 -18.88 -19.20
C LEU A 704 -15.66 -20.23 -18.51
N ALA A 705 -14.59 -20.72 -17.84
CA ALA A 705 -14.62 -21.97 -17.09
C ALA A 705 -15.70 -21.95 -16.01
N ASN A 706 -15.89 -20.82 -15.30
CA ASN A 706 -16.91 -20.66 -14.28
C ASN A 706 -18.33 -20.57 -14.88
N LEU A 707 -18.48 -20.02 -16.08
CA LEU A 707 -19.76 -20.03 -16.82
C LEU A 707 -20.19 -21.47 -17.15
N LEU A 708 -19.23 -22.33 -17.52
CA LEU A 708 -19.48 -23.74 -17.87
C LEU A 708 -19.75 -24.62 -16.62
N ASN A 709 -19.05 -24.32 -15.52
CA ASN A 709 -19.23 -25.01 -14.25
C ASN A 709 -18.94 -24.05 -13.10
N SER A 710 -19.93 -23.78 -12.26
CA SER A 710 -19.90 -22.83 -11.16
C SER A 710 -18.81 -23.10 -10.08
N SER A 711 -18.22 -24.28 -10.07
CA SER A 711 -17.13 -24.64 -9.15
C SER A 711 -15.72 -24.38 -9.74
N TRP A 712 -15.62 -24.10 -11.03
CA TRP A 712 -14.36 -23.86 -11.72
C TRP A 712 -13.98 -22.38 -11.68
N GLY A 713 -12.68 -22.09 -11.79
CA GLY A 713 -12.19 -20.71 -11.87
C GLY A 713 -12.46 -19.84 -10.64
N LEU A 714 -12.77 -20.43 -9.49
CA LEU A 714 -12.97 -19.70 -8.26
C LEU A 714 -11.65 -19.47 -7.52
N TYR A 715 -11.45 -18.26 -7.04
CA TYR A 715 -10.36 -17.99 -6.12
C TYR A 715 -10.51 -18.74 -4.80
N LYS A 716 -9.39 -19.15 -4.23
CA LYS A 716 -9.33 -19.66 -2.87
C LYS A 716 -9.08 -18.50 -1.90
N SER A 717 -9.76 -18.52 -0.76
CA SER A 717 -9.51 -17.63 0.36
C SER A 717 -9.05 -18.43 1.57
N VAL A 718 -8.00 -17.94 2.24
CA VAL A 718 -7.55 -18.50 3.52
C VAL A 718 -8.64 -18.22 4.56
N LYS A 719 -9.06 -19.25 5.29
CA LYS A 719 -10.12 -19.12 6.30
C LYS A 719 -9.65 -18.29 7.50
N ASN A 720 -8.42 -18.54 7.95
CA ASN A 720 -7.85 -17.82 9.08
C ASN A 720 -6.31 -17.90 9.05
N THR A 721 -5.64 -16.78 8.89
CA THR A 721 -4.17 -16.69 8.95
C THR A 721 -3.65 -16.74 10.38
N ALA A 722 -4.50 -16.34 11.37
CA ALA A 722 -4.26 -16.44 12.80
C ALA A 722 -5.02 -17.63 13.40
N ALA A 723 -4.84 -18.83 12.82
CA ALA A 723 -5.49 -20.05 13.27
C ALA A 723 -5.20 -20.38 14.74
N LEU A 724 -4.02 -20.05 15.22
CA LEU A 724 -3.63 -20.08 16.63
C LEU A 724 -3.48 -18.63 17.13
N LYS A 725 -4.19 -18.28 18.19
CA LYS A 725 -4.06 -16.98 18.86
C LYS A 725 -3.37 -17.14 20.19
N TRP A 726 -2.54 -16.15 20.53
CA TRP A 726 -1.96 -16.00 21.86
C TRP A 726 -2.57 -14.79 22.56
N SER A 727 -2.82 -14.93 23.86
CA SER A 727 -3.33 -13.87 24.73
C SER A 727 -2.37 -13.69 25.91
N ALA A 728 -1.97 -12.44 26.14
CA ALA A 728 -1.13 -12.10 27.30
C ALA A 728 -1.92 -12.27 28.62
N GLU A 729 -1.19 -12.40 29.72
CA GLU A 729 -1.77 -12.34 31.05
C GLU A 729 -2.58 -11.05 31.23
N LYS A 730 -3.78 -11.19 31.76
CA LYS A 730 -4.67 -10.06 32.01
C LYS A 730 -5.26 -10.13 33.40
N LYS A 731 -5.11 -9.06 34.16
CA LYS A 731 -5.79 -8.87 35.44
C LYS A 731 -7.08 -8.08 35.25
N ASP A 732 -8.21 -8.65 35.61
CA ASP A 732 -9.46 -7.91 35.61
C ASP A 732 -9.42 -6.82 36.68
N LYS A 733 -9.65 -5.57 36.26
CA LYS A 733 -9.55 -4.42 37.16
C LYS A 733 -10.67 -4.33 38.20
N LYS A 734 -11.83 -4.99 37.94
CA LYS A 734 -12.99 -4.97 38.86
C LYS A 734 -12.97 -6.13 39.84
N THR A 735 -12.65 -7.31 39.37
CA THR A 735 -12.68 -8.55 40.18
C THR A 735 -11.33 -8.94 40.74
N GLY A 736 -10.23 -8.38 40.23
CA GLY A 736 -8.87 -8.75 40.58
C GLY A 736 -8.43 -10.13 40.04
N VAL A 737 -9.30 -10.85 39.32
CA VAL A 737 -9.00 -12.16 38.77
C VAL A 737 -7.93 -12.05 37.70
N VAL A 738 -6.89 -12.89 37.80
CA VAL A 738 -5.82 -12.97 36.81
C VAL A 738 -6.11 -14.12 35.84
N THR A 739 -6.25 -13.79 34.55
CA THR A 739 -6.26 -14.78 33.47
C THR A 739 -4.83 -14.95 32.99
N PRO A 740 -4.22 -16.15 33.08
CA PRO A 740 -2.84 -16.36 32.65
C PRO A 740 -2.67 -16.23 31.14
N ALA A 741 -1.43 -16.00 30.70
CA ALA A 741 -1.10 -16.05 29.29
C ALA A 741 -1.38 -17.45 28.72
N HIS A 742 -2.01 -17.50 27.54
CA HIS A 742 -2.47 -18.76 26.95
C HIS A 742 -2.66 -18.72 25.44
N PHE A 743 -2.73 -19.89 24.83
CA PHE A 743 -3.10 -20.08 23.44
C PHE A 743 -4.56 -20.52 23.30
N ASN A 744 -5.16 -20.14 22.17
CA ASN A 744 -6.46 -20.66 21.73
C ASN A 744 -6.41 -21.00 20.25
N PHE A 745 -6.77 -22.23 19.89
CA PHE A 745 -7.01 -22.62 18.50
C PHE A 745 -8.37 -22.09 18.06
N GLN A 746 -8.40 -21.47 16.90
CA GLN A 746 -9.59 -20.75 16.42
C GLN A 746 -10.58 -21.69 15.75
N LYS A 747 -11.86 -21.35 15.80
CA LYS A 747 -12.96 -22.04 15.09
C LYS A 747 -13.30 -21.35 13.77
N ASP A 748 -13.92 -22.09 12.86
CA ASP A 748 -14.59 -21.60 11.66
C ASP A 748 -16.09 -21.46 11.95
N GLY A 749 -16.49 -20.31 12.45
CA GLY A 749 -17.82 -20.11 13.00
C GLY A 749 -18.05 -20.99 14.23
N LYS A 750 -19.03 -21.92 14.15
CA LYS A 750 -19.31 -22.91 15.21
C LYS A 750 -18.51 -24.20 15.06
N ASN A 751 -17.85 -24.41 13.92
CA ASN A 751 -17.15 -25.65 13.57
C ASN A 751 -15.67 -25.59 13.90
N VAL A 752 -15.03 -26.73 14.01
CA VAL A 752 -13.57 -26.85 14.10
C VAL A 752 -12.95 -26.38 12.79
N LEU A 753 -11.88 -25.58 12.87
CA LEU A 753 -11.12 -25.15 11.71
C LEU A 753 -10.29 -26.34 11.17
N SER A 754 -10.87 -27.11 10.26
CA SER A 754 -10.27 -28.35 9.72
C SER A 754 -9.64 -28.20 8.33
N LYS A 755 -9.84 -27.06 7.64
CA LYS A 755 -9.33 -26.79 6.28
C LYS A 755 -8.77 -25.39 6.19
N THR A 756 -7.68 -25.25 5.48
CA THR A 756 -7.00 -23.96 5.25
C THR A 756 -7.82 -23.01 4.37
N TYR A 757 -8.46 -23.54 3.31
CA TYR A 757 -9.07 -22.72 2.27
C TYR A 757 -10.59 -22.93 2.15
N THR A 758 -11.25 -21.88 1.69
CA THR A 758 -12.63 -21.91 1.17
C THR A 758 -12.66 -21.30 -0.24
N ASN A 759 -13.72 -21.59 -1.01
CA ASN A 759 -13.95 -20.92 -2.29
C ASN A 759 -14.48 -19.51 -2.05
N LEU A 760 -13.97 -18.54 -2.79
CA LEU A 760 -14.50 -17.18 -2.80
C LEU A 760 -15.57 -17.08 -3.90
N THR A 761 -16.82 -16.82 -3.51
CA THR A 761 -17.97 -16.67 -4.43
C THR A 761 -18.38 -15.19 -4.50
N SER A 762 -17.48 -14.33 -4.94
CA SER A 762 -17.72 -12.90 -5.12
C SER A 762 -17.71 -12.52 -6.60
N PHE A 763 -18.17 -11.32 -6.91
CA PHE A 763 -18.14 -10.77 -8.28
C PHE A 763 -16.74 -10.86 -8.94
N ASN A 764 -15.67 -10.71 -8.15
CA ASN A 764 -14.29 -10.82 -8.67
C ASN A 764 -13.89 -12.25 -9.02
N SER A 765 -14.58 -13.26 -8.52
CA SER A 765 -14.25 -14.68 -8.66
C SER A 765 -15.16 -15.41 -9.67
N THR A 766 -16.32 -14.84 -9.99
CA THR A 766 -17.28 -15.45 -10.91
C THR A 766 -17.16 -14.90 -12.31
N TYR A 767 -17.82 -15.53 -13.28
CA TYR A 767 -17.78 -15.07 -14.67
C TYR A 767 -18.48 -13.72 -14.86
N SER A 768 -18.09 -13.00 -15.89
CA SER A 768 -18.79 -11.83 -16.41
C SER A 768 -18.81 -11.84 -17.94
N ILE A 769 -19.89 -11.32 -18.52
CA ILE A 769 -20.06 -11.21 -19.96
C ILE A 769 -20.24 -9.74 -20.32
N GLN A 770 -19.44 -9.28 -21.28
CA GLN A 770 -19.53 -7.93 -21.84
C GLN A 770 -19.85 -8.00 -23.32
N PHE A 771 -20.85 -7.24 -23.75
CA PHE A 771 -21.13 -6.99 -25.17
C PHE A 771 -20.60 -5.62 -25.56
N SER A 772 -20.02 -5.53 -26.75
CA SER A 772 -19.51 -4.27 -27.29
C SER A 772 -19.91 -4.06 -28.76
N ILE A 773 -20.15 -2.81 -29.09
CA ILE A 773 -20.32 -2.36 -30.50
C ILE A 773 -19.27 -1.28 -30.73
N ARG A 774 -18.50 -1.42 -31.78
CA ARG A 774 -17.48 -0.45 -32.17
C ARG A 774 -17.60 -0.11 -33.65
N TYR A 775 -17.60 1.17 -33.94
CA TYR A 775 -17.43 1.67 -35.31
C TYR A 775 -15.98 2.15 -35.46
N ILE A 776 -15.30 1.61 -36.48
CA ILE A 776 -13.91 1.94 -36.81
C ILE A 776 -13.92 2.62 -38.18
N PHE A 777 -13.50 3.85 -38.17
CA PHE A 777 -13.38 4.69 -39.35
C PHE A 777 -11.89 4.82 -39.70
N ASN A 778 -11.47 4.40 -40.91
CA ASN A 778 -10.09 4.46 -41.39
C ASN A 778 -9.99 5.32 -42.65
#